data_807c531a68ad6507cffd23fb45406a87
#
_entry.id   807c531a68ad6507cffd23fb45406a87
#
_cell.length_a   1.000
_cell.length_b   1.000
_cell.length_c   1.000
_cell.angle_alpha   90.00
_cell.angle_beta   90.00
_cell.angle_gamma   90.00
#
_symmetry.space_group_name_H-M   'P 1'
#
loop_
_entity.id
_entity.type
_entity.pdbx_description
1 polymer ?
#
loop_
_entity_poly.entity_id
_entity_poly.type
_entity_poly.pdbx_seq_one_letter_code
_entity_poly.pdbx_strand_id
1 'polypeptide(L)'
;MCTRAHRPRNMRRLQVLLLGLLLLHQGCCFEFVIDGEWEDEMSQTQDHRERHKRAILTSEEQEDFEAIRGDDITVRSYKVESRITSRFSHTIISSSVVNSGSNPQSIAFNVQIPKRAFITNFTMNVNGITFVGSVKEKTVARNLYAQARARNKAAAIIRTNSQDMETFKTEVHVPSGSNIEFELHYQEMMHRKLNLYEHTLHLQPGRLVPQLQVDVYIFEPKGIATVKASNTFGAQFADLIKVTSTKDKAHIVFKPTVQQQKKCENCTESTVEGVITVLYDVNRDSNAGELQVSDGHFVYFFAPSNLSPLPKNIVFVIDVSGSMWGVKMKQTVQAMKAILDDLTIDDNFSIIDFNHNVRCWSAELVPGSSIQIADAKRYIENIKPSGGTNINEALLRAVQMLVKASNQKVIDPRSVSMIILVSDGDPTVGEIKLSAIQKNVKRVMREEFSLFSLGIGFDVDYDFLQRIATENRGMAQRIYANHDAAEQLRAFYSQVSSPLLRKITVQFQEDSVAEVTQNHFDKFFSGSELVVAGKVLPSESNTLTSFTMGSAARLDIILETDADTTELDAELAKQQHSFTGFARQMWAYLTIKQLIGERSLATTAVKKRKITQRIMTLAVEHQFVTPFTALLVESGDATERLLADSPKDPKHGCCSGGSSGPPLVTFVYQPPPWVQPTPTPTTVEVLEGPKEFTVPQQVNLVDNDPHFIIHLPRSNMDICFNIDSKPGHVLNLLSDSGTGVTVNGQLIGSKKVNKRTYFGTIGIYYQPDGISVIVSTDGITMTDGRNNHSFTWGSTAEIRQDGIRISIVKNSNVIITINNSTQVMVLLHRVWKKHPVNVDFLGIYIPNENQYSPLVHGLIGQFSSEPEVSLYDIHKGADPLKKEATMEVKGNKLLVTRGWQKDYRRDKKRGSNVYCWFIHNSGKGFIDGHYSQYIVPNLSSFLHMP
;
A
#
# COMPACT_ATOMS: atom_id res chain seq x y z
N MET A 1 23.70 19.67 -76.55
CA MET A 1 23.37 18.35 -76.08
C MET A 1 23.34 18.40 -74.55
N CYS A 2 22.15 18.47 -74.03
CA CYS A 2 21.92 18.60 -72.58
C CYS A 2 21.97 17.25 -71.89
N THR A 3 22.73 17.14 -70.83
CA THR A 3 22.60 16.05 -69.86
C THR A 3 22.17 16.59 -68.48
N ARG A 4 20.99 16.18 -68.06
CA ARG A 4 20.38 16.47 -66.75
C ARG A 4 21.17 15.71 -65.66
N ALA A 5 21.63 16.42 -64.68
CA ALA A 5 22.20 15.82 -63.47
C ALA A 5 21.09 15.45 -62.48
N HIS A 6 21.00 14.19 -62.15
CA HIS A 6 20.20 13.69 -60.98
C HIS A 6 20.88 14.05 -59.65
N ARG A 7 20.21 14.77 -58.80
CA ARG A 7 20.57 14.94 -57.37
C ARG A 7 20.14 13.73 -56.57
N PRO A 8 21.02 13.13 -55.75
CA PRO A 8 20.64 11.97 -54.94
C PRO A 8 19.85 12.38 -53.70
N ARG A 9 18.81 11.65 -53.46
CA ARG A 9 17.88 11.75 -52.30
C ARG A 9 18.52 11.47 -50.95
N ASN A 10 19.80 11.18 -50.86
CA ASN A 10 20.45 10.72 -49.62
C ASN A 10 20.99 11.84 -48.71
N MET A 11 21.02 13.11 -49.16
CA MET A 11 21.56 14.19 -48.30
C MET A 11 20.62 14.66 -47.20
N ARG A 12 19.29 14.45 -47.32
CA ARG A 12 18.35 14.79 -46.24
C ARG A 12 18.37 13.79 -45.08
N ARG A 13 18.69 12.51 -45.31
CA ARG A 13 18.85 11.54 -44.24
C ARG A 13 20.11 11.73 -43.40
N LEU A 14 21.18 12.22 -44.02
CA LEU A 14 22.44 12.49 -43.31
C LEU A 14 22.34 13.76 -42.42
N GLN A 15 21.57 14.76 -42.82
CA GLN A 15 21.35 15.96 -41.99
C GLN A 15 20.47 15.67 -40.77
N VAL A 16 19.48 14.81 -40.87
CA VAL A 16 18.63 14.37 -39.73
C VAL A 16 19.44 13.49 -38.76
N LEU A 17 20.35 12.66 -39.27
CA LEU A 17 21.25 11.83 -38.45
C LEU A 17 22.34 12.69 -37.73
N LEU A 18 22.86 13.73 -38.39
CA LEU A 18 23.81 14.64 -37.76
C LEU A 18 23.15 15.55 -36.72
N LEU A 19 21.89 15.98 -36.92
CA LEU A 19 21.14 16.72 -35.92
C LEU A 19 20.79 15.84 -34.71
N GLY A 20 20.44 14.56 -34.94
CA GLY A 20 20.22 13.59 -33.87
C GLY A 20 21.46 13.28 -33.03
N LEU A 21 22.63 13.19 -33.67
CA LEU A 21 23.91 12.98 -32.98
C LEU A 21 24.37 14.20 -32.18
N LEU A 22 24.06 15.42 -32.68
CA LEU A 22 24.39 16.68 -31.96
C LEU A 22 23.51 16.90 -30.75
N LEU A 23 22.25 16.45 -30.78
CA LEU A 23 21.33 16.50 -29.63
C LEU A 23 21.66 15.45 -28.54
N LEU A 24 22.25 14.32 -28.93
CA LEU A 24 22.77 13.32 -28.00
C LEU A 24 24.02 13.79 -27.22
N HIS A 25 24.74 14.78 -27.75
CA HIS A 25 25.92 15.35 -27.06
C HIS A 25 25.56 16.45 -26.06
N GLN A 26 24.30 16.91 -26.03
CA GLN A 26 23.84 17.95 -25.09
C GLN A 26 23.01 17.43 -23.91
N GLY A 27 23.01 16.13 -23.63
CA GLY A 27 22.44 15.57 -22.40
C GLY A 27 20.94 15.78 -22.19
N CYS A 28 20.16 16.00 -23.27
CA CYS A 28 18.71 16.04 -23.18
C CYS A 28 18.15 14.61 -23.38
N CYS A 29 17.64 14.00 -22.34
CA CYS A 29 16.83 12.80 -22.43
C CYS A 29 15.54 13.11 -23.19
N PHE A 30 15.43 12.64 -24.43
CA PHE A 30 14.16 12.57 -25.14
C PHE A 30 13.58 11.17 -24.95
N GLU A 31 12.51 11.10 -24.22
CA GLU A 31 11.69 9.91 -24.09
C GLU A 31 10.76 9.84 -25.31
N PHE A 32 10.94 8.82 -26.13
CA PHE A 32 10.02 8.55 -27.24
C PHE A 32 8.77 7.87 -26.72
N VAL A 33 7.67 8.60 -26.63
CA VAL A 33 6.33 8.07 -26.38
C VAL A 33 5.75 7.61 -27.74
N ILE A 34 5.44 6.32 -27.85
CA ILE A 34 4.69 5.77 -28.97
C ILE A 34 3.22 5.83 -28.62
N ASP A 35 2.46 6.52 -29.47
CA ASP A 35 1.05 6.75 -29.59
C ASP A 35 0.05 6.08 -28.61
N GLY A 36 -0.76 6.93 -28.00
CA GLY A 36 -2.18 6.75 -27.72
C GLY A 36 -2.52 6.20 -26.33
N GLU A 37 -2.57 7.01 -25.34
CA GLU A 37 -3.38 6.95 -24.10
C GLU A 37 -2.69 7.60 -22.88
N TRP A 38 -1.41 7.97 -22.98
CA TRP A 38 -0.63 8.57 -21.88
C TRP A 38 -0.57 10.11 -21.93
N GLU A 39 -0.94 10.74 -23.05
CA GLU A 39 -0.91 12.21 -23.16
C GLU A 39 -1.89 12.90 -22.19
N ASP A 40 -3.02 12.27 -21.86
CA ASP A 40 -3.99 12.84 -20.91
C ASP A 40 -3.53 12.82 -19.45
N GLU A 41 -2.69 11.85 -19.05
CA GLU A 41 -2.16 11.80 -17.66
C GLU A 41 -0.92 12.69 -17.48
N MET A 42 -0.06 12.78 -18.49
CA MET A 42 1.11 13.67 -18.43
C MET A 42 0.73 15.15 -18.57
N SER A 43 -0.27 15.48 -19.38
CA SER A 43 -0.79 16.86 -19.46
C SER A 43 -1.47 17.27 -18.15
N GLN A 44 -2.12 16.32 -17.42
CA GLN A 44 -2.73 16.58 -16.12
C GLN A 44 -1.69 16.76 -14.99
N THR A 45 -0.55 16.06 -15.04
CA THR A 45 0.52 16.24 -14.06
C THR A 45 1.34 17.51 -14.30
N GLN A 46 1.52 17.95 -15.55
CA GLN A 46 2.12 19.24 -15.84
C GLN A 46 1.19 20.40 -15.48
N ASP A 47 -0.09 20.31 -15.83
CA ASP A 47 -1.10 21.32 -15.44
C ASP A 47 -1.31 21.40 -13.92
N HIS A 48 -1.13 20.28 -13.19
CA HIS A 48 -1.13 20.28 -11.73
C HIS A 48 0.10 20.93 -11.12
N ARG A 49 1.31 20.74 -11.73
CA ARG A 49 2.52 21.44 -11.30
C ARG A 49 2.48 22.93 -11.61
N GLU A 50 1.95 23.31 -12.76
CA GLU A 50 1.81 24.71 -13.12
C GLU A 50 0.65 25.41 -12.36
N ARG A 51 -0.47 24.74 -12.08
CA ARG A 51 -1.52 25.28 -11.22
C ARG A 51 -1.09 25.37 -9.75
N HIS A 52 -0.25 24.46 -9.27
CA HIS A 52 0.33 24.59 -7.93
C HIS A 52 1.34 25.75 -7.86
N LYS A 53 2.10 25.97 -8.95
CA LYS A 53 3.01 27.13 -9.02
C LYS A 53 2.24 28.46 -9.13
N ARG A 54 1.09 28.48 -9.83
CA ARG A 54 0.27 29.72 -9.99
C ARG A 54 -0.64 30.02 -8.80
N ALA A 55 -0.91 29.08 -7.94
CA ALA A 55 -1.78 29.27 -6.77
C ALA A 55 -1.02 29.68 -5.51
N ILE A 56 0.31 29.76 -5.54
CA ILE A 56 1.13 29.85 -4.32
C ILE A 56 1.84 31.19 -4.12
N LEU A 57 2.10 32.00 -5.15
CA LEU A 57 2.89 33.23 -4.92
C LEU A 57 2.48 34.41 -5.80
N THR A 58 2.21 35.56 -5.21
CA THR A 58 2.33 36.87 -5.85
C THR A 58 3.82 37.19 -6.08
N SER A 59 4.13 38.11 -7.00
CA SER A 59 5.53 38.41 -7.36
C SER A 59 6.42 38.81 -6.18
N GLU A 60 5.85 39.41 -5.13
CA GLU A 60 6.56 39.76 -3.89
C GLU A 60 6.85 38.54 -3.01
N GLU A 61 5.95 37.51 -2.98
CA GLU A 61 6.18 36.28 -2.23
C GLU A 61 7.20 35.35 -2.93
N GLN A 62 7.40 35.50 -4.25
CA GLN A 62 8.45 34.76 -4.99
C GLN A 62 9.85 35.29 -4.70
N GLU A 63 10.02 36.60 -4.56
CA GLU A 63 11.29 37.21 -4.17
C GLU A 63 11.68 36.88 -2.72
N ASP A 64 10.71 36.84 -1.80
CA ASP A 64 10.96 36.42 -0.42
C ASP A 64 11.29 34.92 -0.31
N PHE A 65 10.71 34.07 -1.16
CA PHE A 65 11.00 32.62 -1.15
C PHE A 65 12.34 32.27 -1.81
N GLU A 66 12.80 33.03 -2.78
CA GLU A 66 14.16 32.91 -3.35
C GLU A 66 15.22 33.51 -2.41
N ALA A 67 14.89 34.54 -1.64
CA ALA A 67 15.77 35.09 -0.60
C ALA A 67 15.97 34.12 0.58
N ILE A 68 14.98 33.24 0.88
CA ILE A 68 15.07 32.19 1.93
C ILE A 68 15.94 30.97 1.48
N ARG A 69 16.31 30.86 0.20
CA ARG A 69 17.29 29.88 -0.33
C ARG A 69 18.75 30.24 -0.06
N GLY A 70 19.02 31.11 0.88
CA GLY A 70 20.37 31.38 1.34
C GLY A 70 21.00 30.18 2.05
N ASP A 71 22.28 29.94 1.85
CA ASP A 71 23.12 28.85 2.36
C ASP A 71 23.28 28.81 3.91
N ASP A 72 22.24 29.13 4.66
CA ASP A 72 22.33 29.29 6.12
C ASP A 72 22.27 27.95 6.87
N ILE A 73 21.87 26.86 6.17
CA ILE A 73 21.83 25.50 6.75
C ILE A 73 22.99 24.67 6.20
N THR A 74 23.86 24.23 7.12
CA THR A 74 24.99 23.36 6.79
C THR A 74 24.84 22.00 7.45
N VAL A 75 24.92 20.92 6.67
CA VAL A 75 25.09 19.56 7.18
C VAL A 75 26.58 19.36 7.45
N ARG A 76 26.98 19.38 8.72
CA ARG A 76 28.41 19.24 9.10
C ARG A 76 28.90 17.81 8.97
N SER A 77 28.09 16.86 9.39
CA SER A 77 28.41 15.44 9.28
C SER A 77 27.21 14.61 8.90
N TYR A 78 27.46 13.58 8.11
CA TYR A 78 26.52 12.50 7.82
C TYR A 78 27.32 11.19 7.86
N LYS A 79 27.05 10.38 8.88
CA LYS A 79 27.78 9.16 9.12
C LYS A 79 26.81 7.97 9.15
N VAL A 80 27.21 6.89 8.48
CA VAL A 80 26.52 5.61 8.49
C VAL A 80 27.50 4.58 9.04
N GLU A 81 27.17 3.98 10.14
CA GLU A 81 27.93 2.88 10.72
C GLU A 81 27.06 1.63 10.77
N SER A 82 27.48 0.55 10.13
CA SER A 82 26.78 -0.71 10.13
C SER A 82 27.68 -1.81 10.71
N ARG A 83 27.22 -2.48 11.75
CA ARG A 83 27.89 -3.62 12.38
C ARG A 83 27.10 -4.88 12.07
N ILE A 84 27.71 -5.77 11.28
CA ILE A 84 27.15 -7.07 10.91
C ILE A 84 27.89 -8.13 11.71
N THR A 85 27.17 -8.84 12.57
CA THR A 85 27.68 -9.95 13.34
C THR A 85 26.83 -11.16 13.06
N SER A 86 27.43 -12.23 12.56
CA SER A 86 26.72 -13.49 12.26
C SER A 86 25.44 -13.25 11.46
N ARG A 87 25.53 -12.56 10.32
CA ARG A 87 24.44 -12.24 9.36
C ARG A 87 23.35 -11.32 9.93
N PHE A 88 23.57 -10.70 11.11
CA PHE A 88 22.62 -9.76 11.69
C PHE A 88 23.25 -8.37 11.80
N SER A 89 22.62 -7.39 11.17
CA SER A 89 23.12 -6.02 11.11
C SER A 89 22.43 -5.12 12.12
N HIS A 90 23.23 -4.27 12.74
CA HIS A 90 22.79 -3.09 13.48
C HIS A 90 23.39 -1.86 12.80
N THR A 91 22.55 -1.05 12.18
CA THR A 91 22.96 0.14 11.44
C THR A 91 22.55 1.40 12.17
N ILE A 92 23.48 2.34 12.28
CA ILE A 92 23.32 3.64 12.92
C ILE A 92 23.57 4.71 11.84
N ILE A 93 22.62 5.61 11.67
CA ILE A 93 22.77 6.77 10.79
C ILE A 93 22.72 8.01 11.66
N SER A 94 23.80 8.78 11.68
CA SER A 94 23.90 10.04 12.42
C SER A 94 24.15 11.22 11.49
N SER A 95 23.52 12.34 11.77
CA SER A 95 23.71 13.60 11.04
C SER A 95 23.72 14.77 11.99
N SER A 96 24.67 15.69 11.78
CA SER A 96 24.77 16.95 12.51
C SER A 96 24.52 18.12 11.55
N VAL A 97 23.56 18.95 11.90
CA VAL A 97 23.09 20.06 11.06
C VAL A 97 23.11 21.34 11.85
N VAL A 98 23.60 22.41 11.25
CA VAL A 98 23.70 23.75 11.86
C VAL A 98 22.90 24.76 11.04
N ASN A 99 22.08 25.55 11.70
CA ASN A 99 21.48 26.73 11.13
C ASN A 99 22.31 27.95 11.55
N SER A 100 23.15 28.45 10.63
CA SER A 100 23.96 29.67 10.84
C SER A 100 23.20 30.94 10.43
N GLY A 101 22.01 30.85 9.89
CA GLY A 101 21.20 31.99 9.49
C GLY A 101 20.56 32.72 10.65
N SER A 102 20.07 33.91 10.35
CA SER A 102 19.38 34.79 11.32
C SER A 102 17.94 34.36 11.63
N ASN A 103 17.35 33.54 10.77
CA ASN A 103 15.96 33.07 10.86
C ASN A 103 15.86 31.57 11.21
N PRO A 104 14.81 31.18 11.95
CA PRO A 104 14.51 29.77 12.15
C PRO A 104 14.14 29.09 10.83
N GLN A 105 14.65 27.89 10.58
CA GLN A 105 14.39 27.13 9.34
C GLN A 105 13.96 25.69 9.64
N SER A 106 13.11 25.11 8.78
CA SER A 106 12.73 23.69 8.88
C SER A 106 13.71 22.82 8.13
N ILE A 107 14.19 21.78 8.79
CA ILE A 107 15.10 20.78 8.22
C ILE A 107 14.40 19.43 8.20
N ALA A 108 14.46 18.76 7.06
CA ALA A 108 14.01 17.38 6.90
C ALA A 108 15.18 16.41 6.98
N PHE A 109 15.15 15.50 7.93
CA PHE A 109 16.02 14.33 8.00
C PHE A 109 15.33 13.16 7.34
N ASN A 110 15.80 12.75 6.17
CA ASN A 110 15.21 11.67 5.37
C ASN A 110 16.19 10.50 5.30
N VAL A 111 15.73 9.32 5.71
CA VAL A 111 16.50 8.08 5.61
C VAL A 111 15.66 7.00 4.98
N GLN A 112 16.20 6.34 3.96
CA GLN A 112 15.59 5.15 3.38
C GLN A 112 16.18 3.90 4.06
N ILE A 113 15.32 3.05 4.59
CA ILE A 113 15.69 1.80 5.27
C ILE A 113 15.08 0.60 4.55
N PRO A 114 15.74 -0.57 4.54
CA PRO A 114 15.17 -1.79 3.96
C PRO A 114 13.84 -2.17 4.63
N LYS A 115 12.85 -2.53 3.83
CA LYS A 115 11.50 -2.89 4.32
C LYS A 115 11.50 -4.09 5.30
N ARG A 116 12.52 -4.92 5.22
CA ARG A 116 12.74 -6.03 6.15
C ARG A 116 13.30 -5.58 7.50
N ALA A 117 13.97 -4.42 7.60
CA ALA A 117 14.55 -3.92 8.83
C ALA A 117 13.47 -3.45 9.83
N PHE A 118 13.82 -3.43 11.11
CA PHE A 118 13.07 -2.77 12.16
C PHE A 118 13.87 -1.61 12.73
N ILE A 119 13.23 -0.43 12.81
CA ILE A 119 13.77 0.69 13.58
C ILE A 119 13.77 0.27 15.05
N THR A 120 14.87 0.57 15.73
CA THR A 120 15.06 0.22 17.15
C THR A 120 15.16 1.44 18.05
N ASN A 121 15.77 2.51 17.54
CA ASN A 121 15.94 3.75 18.31
C ASN A 121 16.01 4.96 17.39
N PHE A 122 15.66 6.11 17.93
CA PHE A 122 15.92 7.42 17.35
C PHE A 122 16.22 8.40 18.48
N THR A 123 17.35 9.10 18.36
CA THR A 123 17.67 10.19 19.26
C THR A 123 17.85 11.49 18.49
N MET A 124 17.56 12.59 19.13
CA MET A 124 17.76 13.92 18.59
C MET A 124 18.26 14.83 19.69
N ASN A 125 19.33 15.56 19.41
CA ASN A 125 19.85 16.58 20.32
C ASN A 125 19.66 17.96 19.67
N VAL A 126 19.01 18.85 20.36
CA VAL A 126 18.80 20.24 19.93
C VAL A 126 19.40 21.17 20.98
N ASN A 127 20.53 21.81 20.67
CA ASN A 127 21.22 22.73 21.60
C ASN A 127 21.46 22.12 23.00
N GLY A 128 21.82 20.85 23.10
CA GLY A 128 22.08 20.16 24.35
C GLY A 128 20.83 19.56 25.03
N ILE A 129 19.62 19.78 24.50
CA ILE A 129 18.42 19.09 24.96
C ILE A 129 18.29 17.80 24.16
N THR A 130 18.37 16.67 24.85
CA THR A 130 18.30 15.35 24.21
C THR A 130 16.87 14.81 24.24
N PHE A 131 16.37 14.42 23.07
CA PHE A 131 15.14 13.68 22.87
C PHE A 131 15.48 12.23 22.63
N VAL A 132 14.89 11.33 23.39
CA VAL A 132 15.15 9.89 23.29
C VAL A 132 13.88 9.16 22.87
N GLY A 133 14.03 8.31 21.85
CA GLY A 133 12.97 7.45 21.37
C GLY A 133 12.76 6.22 22.23
N SER A 134 11.51 5.85 22.46
CA SER A 134 11.13 4.59 23.11
C SER A 134 10.01 3.90 22.33
N VAL A 135 10.13 2.59 22.13
CA VAL A 135 9.09 1.81 21.44
C VAL A 135 7.93 1.55 22.40
N LYS A 136 6.74 1.95 22.00
CA LYS A 136 5.49 1.80 22.74
C LYS A 136 4.43 1.10 21.88
N GLU A 137 3.40 0.55 22.51
CA GLU A 137 2.21 0.13 21.77
C GLU A 137 1.63 1.30 20.99
N LYS A 138 1.21 1.05 19.75
CA LYS A 138 0.78 2.08 18.80
C LYS A 138 -0.38 2.95 19.31
N THR A 139 -1.33 2.35 20.04
CA THR A 139 -2.45 3.05 20.67
C THR A 139 -1.99 3.95 21.81
N VAL A 140 -1.09 3.46 22.66
CA VAL A 140 -0.53 4.21 23.80
C VAL A 140 0.28 5.40 23.26
N ALA A 141 1.17 5.17 22.31
CA ALA A 141 1.99 6.20 21.70
C ALA A 141 1.14 7.32 21.06
N ARG A 142 0.09 6.96 20.32
CA ARG A 142 -0.84 7.92 19.70
C ARG A 142 -1.63 8.74 20.73
N ASN A 143 -2.06 8.12 21.81
CA ASN A 143 -2.77 8.83 22.89
C ASN A 143 -1.85 9.81 23.61
N LEU A 144 -0.63 9.42 23.94
CA LEU A 144 0.36 10.30 24.56
C LEU A 144 0.73 11.48 23.67
N TYR A 145 0.90 11.23 22.36
CA TYR A 145 1.13 12.26 21.35
C TYR A 145 -0.05 13.23 21.24
N ALA A 146 -1.29 12.71 21.18
CA ALA A 146 -2.50 13.54 21.11
C ALA A 146 -2.64 14.44 22.33
N GLN A 147 -2.31 13.95 23.53
CA GLN A 147 -2.29 14.73 24.76
C GLN A 147 -1.23 15.85 24.72
N ALA A 148 -0.03 15.58 24.18
CA ALA A 148 1.00 16.60 24.02
C ALA A 148 0.56 17.69 23.03
N ARG A 149 -0.03 17.30 21.90
CA ARG A 149 -0.56 18.21 20.88
C ARG A 149 -1.69 19.10 21.42
N ALA A 150 -2.60 18.53 22.21
CA ALA A 150 -3.70 19.29 22.83
C ALA A 150 -3.21 20.38 23.83
N ARG A 151 -1.96 20.26 24.30
CA ARG A 151 -1.31 21.24 25.21
C ARG A 151 -0.46 22.28 24.47
N ASN A 152 -0.60 22.41 23.14
CA ASN A 152 0.21 23.30 22.27
C ASN A 152 1.73 23.06 22.33
N LYS A 153 2.16 21.85 22.60
CA LYS A 153 3.57 21.47 22.60
C LYS A 153 4.00 20.96 21.22
N ALA A 154 5.26 21.14 20.85
CA ALA A 154 5.79 20.76 19.54
C ALA A 154 5.53 19.27 19.26
N ALA A 155 4.96 19.00 18.09
CA ALA A 155 4.56 17.66 17.70
C ALA A 155 4.76 17.46 16.19
N ALA A 156 5.66 16.56 15.79
CA ALA A 156 5.86 16.17 14.40
C ALA A 156 5.38 14.72 14.17
N ILE A 157 4.82 14.44 13.01
CA ILE A 157 4.44 13.09 12.57
C ILE A 157 5.31 12.69 11.41
N ILE A 158 5.95 11.54 11.54
CA ILE A 158 6.80 10.95 10.53
C ILE A 158 5.97 9.95 9.72
N ARG A 159 5.92 10.15 8.40
CA ARG A 159 5.21 9.24 7.49
C ARG A 159 6.05 9.00 6.24
N THR A 160 5.96 7.76 5.72
CA THR A 160 6.63 7.45 4.47
C THR A 160 6.01 6.31 3.70
N ASN A 161 6.22 6.36 2.39
CA ASN A 161 5.83 5.31 1.49
C ASN A 161 6.78 5.21 0.29
N SER A 162 7.46 4.09 0.17
CA SER A 162 8.00 3.61 -1.10
C SER A 162 7.75 2.10 -1.19
N GLN A 163 7.79 1.53 -2.39
CA GLN A 163 7.33 0.16 -2.60
C GLN A 163 8.26 -0.91 -2.01
N ASP A 164 9.58 -0.69 -1.99
CA ASP A 164 10.57 -1.65 -1.44
C ASP A 164 11.39 -1.13 -0.28
N MET A 165 11.45 0.19 -0.13
CA MET A 165 12.15 0.86 0.96
C MET A 165 11.14 1.61 1.81
N GLU A 166 11.43 1.73 3.09
CA GLU A 166 10.69 2.59 3.99
C GLU A 166 11.49 3.86 4.22
N THR A 167 10.91 5.01 3.95
CA THR A 167 11.55 6.29 4.21
C THR A 167 11.22 6.75 5.63
N PHE A 168 12.15 6.88 6.49
CA PHE A 168 12.02 7.58 7.76
C PHE A 168 12.22 9.07 7.48
N LYS A 169 11.17 9.87 7.65
CA LYS A 169 11.24 11.33 7.46
C LYS A 169 10.83 12.03 8.75
N THR A 170 11.71 12.86 9.29
CA THR A 170 11.36 13.81 10.34
C THR A 170 11.66 15.23 9.87
N GLU A 171 10.79 16.17 10.19
CA GLU A 171 10.97 17.57 9.91
C GLU A 171 11.06 18.30 11.25
N VAL A 172 12.11 19.05 11.45
CA VAL A 172 12.39 19.77 12.71
C VAL A 172 12.63 21.23 12.41
N HIS A 173 11.99 22.08 13.18
CA HIS A 173 12.18 23.51 13.12
C HIS A 173 13.42 23.88 13.92
N VAL A 174 14.44 24.40 13.23
CA VAL A 174 15.77 24.72 13.79
C VAL A 174 15.85 26.20 14.05
N PRO A 175 15.97 26.64 15.32
CA PRO A 175 16.18 28.05 15.64
C PRO A 175 17.48 28.57 15.02
N SER A 176 17.55 29.87 14.84
CA SER A 176 18.79 30.56 14.42
C SER A 176 19.95 30.24 15.36
N GLY A 177 21.14 30.02 14.82
CA GLY A 177 22.36 29.72 15.57
C GLY A 177 22.39 28.33 16.24
N SER A 178 21.44 27.46 15.95
CA SER A 178 21.28 26.17 16.61
C SER A 178 22.02 25.03 15.89
N ASN A 179 22.49 24.04 16.70
CA ASN A 179 23.01 22.76 16.23
C ASN A 179 22.01 21.67 16.58
N ILE A 180 21.70 20.81 15.60
CA ILE A 180 20.87 19.62 15.79
C ILE A 180 21.67 18.38 15.36
N GLU A 181 21.61 17.36 16.21
CA GLU A 181 22.16 16.05 15.92
C GLU A 181 21.04 15.04 15.90
N PHE A 182 21.00 14.20 14.85
CA PHE A 182 20.06 13.10 14.69
C PHE A 182 20.82 11.78 14.67
N GLU A 183 20.22 10.77 15.31
CA GLU A 183 20.74 9.41 15.27
C GLU A 183 19.59 8.43 15.16
N LEU A 184 19.59 7.61 14.09
CA LEU A 184 18.60 6.59 13.81
C LEU A 184 19.25 5.21 13.82
N HIS A 185 18.67 4.28 14.57
CA HIS A 185 19.11 2.90 14.63
C HIS A 185 18.09 1.97 13.98
N TYR A 186 18.56 1.04 13.20
CA TYR A 186 17.73 -0.06 12.70
C TYR A 186 18.51 -1.38 12.63
N GLN A 187 17.78 -2.47 12.67
CA GLN A 187 18.35 -3.82 12.66
C GLN A 187 17.66 -4.68 11.60
N GLU A 188 18.42 -5.55 10.95
CA GLU A 188 17.91 -6.51 9.99
C GLU A 188 18.74 -7.78 9.94
N MET A 189 18.09 -8.89 9.63
CA MET A 189 18.78 -10.15 9.33
C MET A 189 19.11 -10.21 7.84
N MET A 190 20.34 -10.53 7.50
CA MET A 190 20.77 -10.78 6.13
C MET A 190 20.19 -12.12 5.65
N HIS A 191 19.65 -12.12 4.43
CA HIS A 191 19.18 -13.35 3.80
C HIS A 191 20.15 -13.78 2.71
N ARG A 192 20.57 -15.03 2.75
CA ARG A 192 21.40 -15.60 1.70
C ARG A 192 20.57 -15.88 0.45
N LYS A 193 20.99 -15.32 -0.68
CA LYS A 193 20.37 -15.51 -1.99
C LYS A 193 21.47 -15.77 -3.02
N LEU A 194 21.33 -16.83 -3.79
CA LEU A 194 22.29 -17.17 -4.85
C LEU A 194 23.74 -17.16 -4.35
N ASN A 195 23.97 -17.73 -3.17
CA ASN A 195 25.25 -17.85 -2.47
C ASN A 195 25.86 -16.55 -1.92
N LEU A 196 25.09 -15.48 -1.81
CA LEU A 196 25.57 -14.19 -1.26
C LEU A 196 24.56 -13.61 -0.27
N TYR A 197 25.08 -12.96 0.76
CA TYR A 197 24.34 -12.04 1.61
C TYR A 197 24.46 -10.64 1.03
N GLU A 198 23.36 -9.91 1.03
CA GLU A 198 23.28 -8.56 0.50
C GLU A 198 22.90 -7.58 1.60
N HIS A 199 23.76 -6.60 1.83
CA HIS A 199 23.54 -5.47 2.71
C HIS A 199 23.51 -4.18 1.90
N THR A 200 22.43 -3.43 1.97
CA THR A 200 22.15 -2.28 1.13
C THR A 200 21.98 -1.03 2.00
N LEU A 201 22.82 -0.03 1.77
CA LEU A 201 22.80 1.26 2.46
C LEU A 201 22.40 2.37 1.50
N HIS A 202 21.32 3.07 1.80
CA HIS A 202 20.88 4.22 1.02
C HIS A 202 21.48 5.51 1.56
N LEU A 203 22.12 6.29 0.68
CA LEU A 203 22.71 7.57 1.00
C LEU A 203 21.94 8.68 0.29
N GLN A 204 21.42 9.62 1.05
CA GLN A 204 20.72 10.79 0.55
C GLN A 204 21.02 12.01 1.44
N PRO A 205 22.27 12.51 1.45
CA PRO A 205 22.62 13.65 2.26
C PRO A 205 21.99 14.95 1.77
N GLY A 206 21.55 15.02 0.50
CA GLY A 206 20.84 16.15 -0.12
C GLY A 206 21.73 17.38 -0.38
N ARG A 207 22.83 17.55 0.35
CA ARG A 207 23.77 18.68 0.27
C ARG A 207 25.20 18.18 0.34
N LEU A 208 26.18 19.08 0.09
CA LEU A 208 27.59 18.80 0.33
C LEU A 208 27.84 18.67 1.84
N VAL A 209 28.50 17.59 2.24
CA VAL A 209 28.79 17.26 3.63
C VAL A 209 30.29 17.21 3.89
N PRO A 210 30.84 18.09 4.74
CA PRO A 210 32.28 18.07 5.07
C PRO A 210 32.78 16.75 5.65
N GLN A 211 31.96 16.12 6.47
CA GLN A 211 32.24 14.84 7.09
C GLN A 211 31.23 13.78 6.66
N LEU A 212 31.29 13.34 5.39
CA LEU A 212 30.54 12.21 4.88
C LEU A 212 31.36 10.94 5.06
N GLN A 213 30.82 9.96 5.80
CA GLN A 213 31.52 8.72 6.07
C GLN A 213 30.55 7.55 6.21
N VAL A 214 30.89 6.44 5.57
CA VAL A 214 30.21 5.16 5.70
C VAL A 214 31.21 4.12 6.12
N ASP A 215 30.93 3.43 7.22
CA ASP A 215 31.69 2.31 7.73
C ASP A 215 30.79 1.08 7.84
N VAL A 216 31.22 -0.04 7.27
CA VAL A 216 30.56 -1.33 7.45
C VAL A 216 31.56 -2.31 8.04
N TYR A 217 31.28 -2.78 9.24
CA TYR A 217 32.07 -3.78 9.95
C TYR A 217 31.35 -5.11 9.87
N ILE A 218 32.03 -6.14 9.39
CA ILE A 218 31.51 -7.51 9.33
C ILE A 218 32.38 -8.39 10.23
N PHE A 219 31.75 -9.13 11.11
CA PHE A 219 32.39 -10.17 11.89
C PHE A 219 31.62 -11.48 11.74
N GLU A 220 32.33 -12.52 11.27
CA GLU A 220 31.82 -13.86 11.05
C GLU A 220 32.74 -14.90 11.72
N PRO A 221 32.31 -15.57 12.78
CA PRO A 221 33.21 -16.46 13.57
C PRO A 221 33.86 -17.59 12.74
N LYS A 222 33.13 -18.15 11.77
CA LYS A 222 33.65 -19.16 10.83
C LYS A 222 34.49 -18.61 9.71
N GLY A 223 34.53 -17.29 9.57
CA GLY A 223 35.31 -16.56 8.56
C GLY A 223 34.51 -16.18 7.33
N ILE A 224 35.08 -15.22 6.61
CA ILE A 224 34.48 -14.63 5.40
C ILE A 224 35.10 -15.30 4.17
N ALA A 225 34.24 -15.87 3.30
CA ALA A 225 34.66 -16.51 2.04
C ALA A 225 34.93 -15.47 0.94
N THR A 226 34.09 -14.45 0.84
CA THR A 226 34.19 -13.38 -0.15
C THR A 226 33.51 -12.14 0.37
N VAL A 227 34.02 -10.96 0.00
CA VAL A 227 33.37 -9.67 0.25
C VAL A 227 33.64 -8.72 -0.91
N LYS A 228 32.59 -8.03 -1.37
CA LYS A 228 32.65 -7.01 -2.43
C LYS A 228 31.70 -5.87 -2.09
N ALA A 229 32.06 -4.67 -2.52
CA ALA A 229 31.19 -3.51 -2.38
C ALA A 229 31.07 -2.77 -3.71
N SER A 230 29.90 -2.21 -3.98
CA SER A 230 29.58 -1.44 -5.18
C SER A 230 28.69 -0.25 -4.84
N ASN A 231 28.54 0.68 -5.79
CA ASN A 231 27.66 1.84 -5.63
C ASN A 231 26.84 2.09 -6.90
N THR A 232 25.76 2.89 -6.76
CA THR A 232 24.90 3.31 -7.87
C THR A 232 25.05 4.78 -8.24
N PHE A 233 25.85 5.56 -7.48
CA PHE A 233 26.00 7.01 -7.72
C PHE A 233 27.12 7.40 -8.68
N GLY A 234 27.83 6.44 -9.26
CA GLY A 234 28.76 6.67 -10.36
C GLY A 234 30.09 5.94 -10.27
N ALA A 235 30.68 5.65 -11.41
CA ALA A 235 31.96 4.93 -11.53
C ALA A 235 33.11 5.66 -10.85
N GLN A 236 33.11 7.01 -10.80
CA GLN A 236 34.12 7.83 -10.14
C GLN A 236 34.25 7.58 -8.63
N PHE A 237 33.24 6.98 -8.00
CA PHE A 237 33.25 6.66 -6.59
C PHE A 237 33.70 5.21 -6.29
N ALA A 238 33.87 4.38 -7.33
CA ALA A 238 34.19 2.95 -7.12
C ALA A 238 35.54 2.80 -6.38
N ASP A 239 36.57 3.61 -6.75
CA ASP A 239 37.90 3.57 -6.14
C ASP A 239 37.95 4.19 -4.72
N LEU A 240 36.91 4.91 -4.33
CA LEU A 240 36.78 5.49 -3.00
C LEU A 240 36.16 4.50 -1.97
N ILE A 241 35.55 3.41 -2.44
CA ILE A 241 35.05 2.35 -1.58
C ILE A 241 36.21 1.39 -1.31
N LYS A 242 36.77 1.47 -0.12
CA LYS A 242 37.88 0.61 0.29
C LYS A 242 37.36 -0.60 1.07
N VAL A 243 37.75 -1.78 0.64
CA VAL A 243 37.42 -3.04 1.31
C VAL A 243 38.70 -3.63 1.88
N THR A 244 38.72 -3.82 3.20
CA THR A 244 39.80 -4.51 3.92
C THR A 244 39.21 -5.73 4.59
N SER A 245 39.73 -6.92 4.34
CA SER A 245 39.25 -8.16 4.92
C SER A 245 40.38 -8.99 5.52
N THR A 246 40.09 -9.65 6.63
CA THR A 246 40.88 -10.70 7.27
C THR A 246 40.11 -12.02 7.18
N LYS A 247 40.56 -13.05 7.90
CA LYS A 247 39.87 -14.34 7.87
C LYS A 247 38.41 -14.26 8.33
N ASP A 248 38.18 -13.52 9.42
CA ASP A 248 36.89 -13.45 10.16
C ASP A 248 36.25 -12.08 10.16
N LYS A 249 36.93 -11.05 9.64
CA LYS A 249 36.48 -9.66 9.66
C LYS A 249 36.60 -9.00 8.31
N ALA A 250 35.69 -8.07 8.05
CA ALA A 250 35.82 -7.13 6.94
C ALA A 250 35.41 -5.73 7.40
N HIS A 251 36.10 -4.73 6.83
CA HIS A 251 35.80 -3.33 7.02
C HIS A 251 35.69 -2.67 5.64
N ILE A 252 34.54 -2.10 5.35
CA ILE A 252 34.25 -1.36 4.15
C ILE A 252 34.13 0.12 4.53
N VAL A 253 34.92 0.97 3.88
CA VAL A 253 34.97 2.42 4.16
C VAL A 253 34.67 3.20 2.90
N PHE A 254 33.78 4.18 2.99
CA PHE A 254 33.55 5.17 1.97
C PHE A 254 33.58 6.55 2.61
N LYS A 255 34.56 7.42 2.18
CA LYS A 255 34.79 8.75 2.76
C LYS A 255 35.20 9.74 1.67
N PRO A 256 34.23 10.23 0.88
CA PRO A 256 34.52 11.20 -0.17
C PRO A 256 34.79 12.60 0.43
N THR A 257 35.76 13.32 -0.17
CA THR A 257 35.96 14.75 0.13
C THR A 257 34.83 15.60 -0.44
N VAL A 258 34.68 16.84 0.05
CA VAL A 258 33.68 17.79 -0.47
C VAL A 258 33.82 18.00 -1.97
N GLN A 259 35.04 18.07 -2.49
CA GLN A 259 35.27 18.24 -3.94
C GLN A 259 34.79 17.04 -4.76
N GLN A 260 34.98 15.83 -4.25
CA GLN A 260 34.48 14.58 -4.89
C GLN A 260 32.97 14.45 -4.87
N GLN A 261 32.28 15.09 -3.91
CA GLN A 261 30.83 15.10 -3.82
C GLN A 261 30.16 16.07 -4.80
N LYS A 262 30.88 17.07 -5.32
CA LYS A 262 30.32 18.12 -6.19
C LYS A 262 29.91 17.57 -7.55
N LYS A 263 28.74 17.96 -8.03
CA LYS A 263 28.24 17.69 -9.37
C LYS A 263 28.93 18.56 -10.44
N CYS A 264 29.31 19.77 -10.06
CA CYS A 264 30.08 20.73 -10.86
C CYS A 264 30.87 21.65 -9.93
N GLU A 265 31.82 22.41 -10.44
CA GLU A 265 32.72 23.27 -9.64
C GLU A 265 31.97 24.25 -8.71
N ASN A 266 30.89 24.84 -9.20
CA ASN A 266 30.07 25.82 -8.46
C ASN A 266 28.77 25.23 -7.86
N CYS A 267 28.58 23.89 -7.91
CA CYS A 267 27.39 23.28 -7.36
C CYS A 267 27.45 23.14 -5.83
N THR A 268 26.31 23.39 -5.18
CA THR A 268 26.12 23.17 -3.73
C THR A 268 25.45 21.81 -3.45
N GLU A 269 24.95 21.14 -4.50
CA GLU A 269 24.30 19.82 -4.39
C GLU A 269 25.35 18.71 -4.41
N SER A 270 25.09 17.66 -3.63
CA SER A 270 25.90 16.44 -3.62
C SER A 270 25.48 15.51 -4.74
N THR A 271 26.48 14.87 -5.41
CA THR A 271 26.24 13.75 -6.34
C THR A 271 26.15 12.40 -5.62
N VAL A 272 26.43 12.36 -4.32
CA VAL A 272 26.33 11.14 -3.51
C VAL A 272 24.86 10.92 -3.12
N GLU A 273 24.08 10.45 -4.10
CA GLU A 273 22.68 10.07 -3.92
C GLU A 273 22.46 8.71 -4.58
N GLY A 274 22.11 7.70 -3.77
CA GLY A 274 21.94 6.34 -4.26
C GLY A 274 22.27 5.29 -3.21
N VAL A 275 22.85 4.18 -3.65
CA VAL A 275 23.01 2.98 -2.84
C VAL A 275 24.45 2.50 -2.81
N ILE A 276 24.93 2.13 -1.63
CA ILE A 276 26.09 1.25 -1.47
C ILE A 276 25.56 -0.15 -1.18
N THR A 277 25.99 -1.14 -1.97
CA THR A 277 25.67 -2.55 -1.78
C THR A 277 26.92 -3.32 -1.40
N VAL A 278 26.87 -3.98 -0.25
CA VAL A 278 27.90 -4.92 0.22
C VAL A 278 27.39 -6.34 0.00
N LEU A 279 28.13 -7.12 -0.75
CA LEU A 279 27.88 -8.54 -1.02
C LEU A 279 28.98 -9.36 -0.35
N TYR A 280 28.60 -10.34 0.45
CA TYR A 280 29.56 -11.25 1.08
C TYR A 280 29.00 -12.66 1.23
N ASP A 281 29.89 -13.65 1.43
CA ASP A 281 29.52 -15.00 1.89
C ASP A 281 30.50 -15.47 2.96
N VAL A 282 30.10 -16.48 3.72
CA VAL A 282 30.86 -17.01 4.84
C VAL A 282 31.45 -18.38 4.50
N ASN A 283 32.54 -18.75 5.19
CA ASN A 283 33.11 -20.09 5.12
C ASN A 283 32.17 -21.10 5.79
N ARG A 284 32.04 -22.28 5.21
CA ARG A 284 31.24 -23.39 5.71
C ARG A 284 32.09 -24.67 5.72
N ASP A 285 32.46 -25.09 6.90
CA ASP A 285 33.34 -26.25 7.08
C ASP A 285 32.57 -27.56 7.03
N SER A 286 31.24 -27.53 7.25
CA SER A 286 30.39 -28.70 7.35
C SER A 286 29.06 -28.50 6.64
N ASN A 287 28.52 -29.57 6.06
CA ASN A 287 27.16 -29.60 5.54
C ASN A 287 26.10 -29.68 6.67
N ALA A 288 26.51 -29.94 7.90
CA ALA A 288 25.60 -30.03 9.06
C ALA A 288 25.11 -28.67 9.56
N GLY A 289 25.60 -27.58 8.98
CA GLY A 289 25.24 -26.23 9.40
C GLY A 289 26.18 -25.65 10.46
N GLU A 290 25.84 -24.47 10.94
CA GLU A 290 26.60 -23.73 11.95
C GLU A 290 25.68 -23.38 13.13
N LEU A 291 26.00 -23.87 14.31
CA LEU A 291 25.30 -23.55 15.55
C LEU A 291 26.13 -22.52 16.32
N GLN A 292 25.51 -21.43 16.75
CA GLN A 292 26.12 -20.38 17.54
C GLN A 292 25.28 -20.13 18.80
N VAL A 293 25.93 -19.94 19.94
CA VAL A 293 25.27 -19.63 21.21
C VAL A 293 25.87 -18.33 21.76
N SER A 294 25.05 -17.37 22.14
CA SER A 294 25.46 -16.10 22.73
C SER A 294 24.30 -15.51 23.55
N ASP A 295 24.61 -14.92 24.72
CA ASP A 295 23.66 -14.26 25.63
C ASP A 295 22.41 -15.14 25.94
N GLY A 296 22.63 -16.44 26.20
CA GLY A 296 21.57 -17.40 26.54
C GLY A 296 20.59 -17.70 25.39
N HIS A 297 20.96 -17.37 24.17
CA HIS A 297 20.18 -17.65 22.95
C HIS A 297 21.07 -18.39 21.96
N PHE A 298 20.43 -19.23 21.12
CA PHE A 298 21.14 -19.87 20.03
C PHE A 298 20.58 -19.40 18.67
N VAL A 299 21.44 -19.46 17.67
CA VAL A 299 21.08 -19.33 16.26
C VAL A 299 21.76 -20.44 15.48
N TYR A 300 21.00 -21.17 14.71
CA TYR A 300 21.44 -22.24 13.84
C TYR A 300 21.25 -21.84 12.39
N PHE A 301 22.32 -21.85 11.62
CA PHE A 301 22.38 -21.54 10.20
C PHE A 301 22.60 -22.82 9.39
N PHE A 302 21.69 -23.13 8.49
CA PHE A 302 21.77 -24.34 7.69
C PHE A 302 21.77 -24.02 6.19
N ALA A 303 22.89 -24.25 5.55
CA ALA A 303 23.11 -24.04 4.11
C ALA A 303 24.04 -25.09 3.53
N PRO A 304 23.61 -26.36 3.43
CA PRO A 304 24.43 -27.45 2.91
C PRO A 304 24.79 -27.20 1.45
N SER A 305 25.99 -27.61 1.10
CA SER A 305 26.54 -27.63 -0.26
C SER A 305 26.73 -29.07 -0.74
N ASN A 306 27.05 -29.26 -2.00
CA ASN A 306 27.37 -30.57 -2.58
C ASN A 306 26.25 -31.64 -2.55
N LEU A 307 24.98 -31.19 -2.45
CA LEU A 307 23.82 -32.07 -2.65
C LEU A 307 23.34 -32.03 -4.11
N SER A 308 22.94 -33.20 -4.62
CA SER A 308 22.33 -33.25 -5.94
C SER A 308 20.96 -32.60 -5.96
N PRO A 309 20.65 -31.76 -6.95
CA PRO A 309 19.33 -31.16 -7.08
C PRO A 309 18.23 -32.22 -7.17
N LEU A 310 17.08 -31.91 -6.57
CA LEU A 310 15.87 -32.74 -6.72
C LEU A 310 15.20 -32.41 -8.06
N PRO A 311 14.65 -33.41 -8.75
CA PRO A 311 13.80 -33.16 -9.90
C PRO A 311 12.61 -32.28 -9.53
N LYS A 312 12.14 -31.44 -10.44
CA LYS A 312 11.05 -30.52 -10.20
C LYS A 312 9.90 -30.71 -11.19
N ASN A 313 8.68 -30.47 -10.71
CA ASN A 313 7.48 -30.47 -11.54
C ASN A 313 6.89 -29.07 -11.45
N ILE A 314 6.90 -28.33 -12.57
CA ILE A 314 6.56 -26.90 -12.58
C ILE A 314 5.35 -26.68 -13.48
N VAL A 315 4.33 -26.00 -12.96
CA VAL A 315 3.27 -25.40 -13.77
C VAL A 315 3.47 -23.88 -13.77
N PHE A 316 3.86 -23.35 -14.93
CA PHE A 316 3.93 -21.91 -15.14
C PHE A 316 2.53 -21.41 -15.47
N VAL A 317 2.03 -20.44 -14.72
CA VAL A 317 0.71 -19.82 -14.88
C VAL A 317 0.91 -18.37 -15.23
N ILE A 318 0.66 -18.02 -16.50
CA ILE A 318 1.01 -16.72 -17.07
C ILE A 318 -0.26 -15.95 -17.37
N ASP A 319 -0.38 -14.78 -16.73
CA ASP A 319 -1.44 -13.82 -17.05
C ASP A 319 -1.22 -13.24 -18.45
N VAL A 320 -2.26 -13.33 -19.28
CA VAL A 320 -2.31 -12.75 -20.61
C VAL A 320 -3.55 -11.86 -20.77
N SER A 321 -3.99 -11.26 -19.68
CA SER A 321 -5.04 -10.25 -19.66
C SER A 321 -4.61 -8.97 -20.40
N GLY A 322 -5.57 -8.08 -20.65
CA GLY A 322 -5.30 -6.84 -21.39
C GLY A 322 -4.30 -5.91 -20.73
N SER A 323 -4.17 -5.93 -19.40
CA SER A 323 -3.19 -5.17 -18.62
C SER A 323 -1.73 -5.57 -18.83
N MET A 324 -1.51 -6.80 -19.31
CA MET A 324 -0.17 -7.31 -19.66
C MET A 324 0.34 -6.81 -21.02
N TRP A 325 -0.43 -6.03 -21.76
CA TRP A 325 -0.03 -5.54 -23.08
C TRP A 325 1.27 -4.73 -23.06
N GLY A 326 2.09 -4.86 -24.10
CA GLY A 326 3.29 -4.05 -24.32
C GLY A 326 4.56 -4.61 -23.67
N VAL A 327 5.26 -3.80 -22.89
CA VAL A 327 6.57 -4.12 -22.31
C VAL A 327 6.50 -5.29 -21.33
N LYS A 328 5.47 -5.34 -20.47
CA LYS A 328 5.27 -6.39 -19.47
C LYS A 328 5.28 -7.79 -20.13
N MET A 329 4.47 -7.99 -21.17
CA MET A 329 4.41 -9.29 -21.86
C MET A 329 5.71 -9.60 -22.60
N LYS A 330 6.34 -8.62 -23.29
CA LYS A 330 7.62 -8.84 -23.97
C LYS A 330 8.70 -9.32 -22.99
N GLN A 331 8.81 -8.70 -21.83
CA GLN A 331 9.77 -9.06 -20.78
C GLN A 331 9.43 -10.41 -20.15
N THR A 332 8.14 -10.71 -19.94
CA THR A 332 7.69 -12.02 -19.45
C THR A 332 8.07 -13.13 -20.44
N VAL A 333 7.82 -12.95 -21.74
CA VAL A 333 8.20 -13.91 -22.78
C VAL A 333 9.73 -14.08 -22.84
N GLN A 334 10.50 -13.00 -22.76
CA GLN A 334 11.96 -13.05 -22.74
C GLN A 334 12.49 -13.84 -21.53
N ALA A 335 11.96 -13.56 -20.34
CA ALA A 335 12.34 -14.26 -19.12
C ALA A 335 11.96 -15.75 -19.18
N MET A 336 10.72 -16.04 -19.61
CA MET A 336 10.25 -17.43 -19.71
C MET A 336 11.05 -18.28 -20.68
N LYS A 337 11.50 -17.71 -21.80
CA LYS A 337 12.40 -18.43 -22.73
C LYS A 337 13.70 -18.84 -22.05
N ALA A 338 14.32 -17.94 -21.29
CA ALA A 338 15.55 -18.23 -20.56
C ALA A 338 15.29 -19.25 -19.42
N ILE A 339 14.16 -19.12 -18.71
CA ILE A 339 13.77 -20.05 -17.63
C ILE A 339 13.57 -21.48 -18.19
N LEU A 340 12.96 -21.60 -19.36
CA LEU A 340 12.78 -22.90 -20.00
C LEU A 340 14.10 -23.57 -20.43
N ASP A 341 15.15 -22.79 -20.71
CA ASP A 341 16.48 -23.32 -21.00
C ASP A 341 17.17 -23.96 -19.78
N ASP A 342 16.77 -23.59 -18.58
CA ASP A 342 17.31 -24.15 -17.33
C ASP A 342 16.65 -25.49 -16.91
N LEU A 343 15.60 -25.93 -17.62
CA LEU A 343 14.95 -27.22 -17.36
C LEU A 343 15.76 -28.39 -17.90
N THR A 344 15.81 -29.44 -17.11
CA THR A 344 16.50 -30.68 -17.46
C THR A 344 15.52 -31.78 -17.87
N ILE A 345 16.03 -32.88 -18.43
CA ILE A 345 15.20 -34.04 -18.82
C ILE A 345 14.50 -34.69 -17.61
N ASP A 346 15.05 -34.56 -16.42
CA ASP A 346 14.49 -35.07 -15.17
C ASP A 346 13.37 -34.18 -14.61
N ASP A 347 13.23 -32.96 -15.11
CA ASP A 347 12.18 -32.03 -14.73
C ASP A 347 10.94 -32.23 -15.59
N ASN A 348 9.75 -32.11 -15.00
CA ASN A 348 8.50 -32.06 -15.72
C ASN A 348 7.89 -30.67 -15.66
N PHE A 349 7.29 -30.22 -16.76
CA PHE A 349 6.66 -28.91 -16.77
C PHE A 349 5.42 -28.82 -17.65
N SER A 350 4.61 -27.78 -17.45
CA SER A 350 3.59 -27.33 -18.39
C SER A 350 3.37 -25.82 -18.24
N ILE A 351 2.69 -25.22 -19.21
CA ILE A 351 2.38 -23.80 -19.26
C ILE A 351 0.86 -23.63 -19.35
N ILE A 352 0.33 -22.77 -18.49
CA ILE A 352 -1.05 -22.31 -18.53
C ILE A 352 -0.99 -20.81 -18.78
N ASP A 353 -1.58 -20.34 -19.87
CA ASP A 353 -1.85 -18.93 -20.05
C ASP A 353 -3.34 -18.66 -19.83
N PHE A 354 -3.61 -17.53 -19.17
CA PHE A 354 -4.98 -17.23 -18.80
C PHE A 354 -5.33 -15.73 -18.95
N ASN A 355 -6.56 -15.52 -19.36
CA ASN A 355 -7.25 -14.24 -19.33
C ASN A 355 -8.68 -14.47 -18.76
N HIS A 356 -9.74 -14.15 -19.49
CA HIS A 356 -11.10 -14.61 -19.16
C HIS A 356 -11.28 -16.12 -19.41
N ASN A 357 -10.42 -16.76 -20.20
CA ASN A 357 -10.34 -18.20 -20.45
C ASN A 357 -8.99 -18.73 -19.98
N VAL A 358 -8.95 -20.02 -19.63
CA VAL A 358 -7.73 -20.72 -19.26
C VAL A 358 -7.33 -21.66 -20.38
N ARG A 359 -6.12 -21.53 -20.89
CA ARG A 359 -5.54 -22.37 -21.93
C ARG A 359 -4.32 -23.09 -21.39
N CYS A 360 -4.16 -24.32 -21.76
CA CYS A 360 -2.98 -25.12 -21.42
C CYS A 360 -2.20 -25.40 -22.69
N TRP A 361 -0.89 -25.14 -22.68
CA TRP A 361 0.01 -25.57 -23.75
C TRP A 361 0.00 -27.10 -23.89
N SER A 362 0.11 -27.80 -22.78
CA SER A 362 -0.09 -29.25 -22.69
C SER A 362 -1.12 -29.59 -21.63
N ALA A 363 -1.96 -30.59 -21.87
CA ALA A 363 -2.97 -31.05 -20.90
C ALA A 363 -2.36 -31.80 -19.71
N GLU A 364 -1.11 -32.24 -19.84
CA GLU A 364 -0.35 -33.03 -18.86
C GLU A 364 1.06 -32.44 -18.71
N LEU A 365 1.76 -32.81 -17.63
CA LEU A 365 3.16 -32.48 -17.47
C LEU A 365 3.99 -33.25 -18.47
N VAL A 366 4.96 -32.60 -19.09
CA VAL A 366 5.90 -33.19 -20.05
C VAL A 366 7.34 -33.01 -19.57
N PRO A 367 8.26 -33.95 -19.90
CA PRO A 367 9.67 -33.83 -19.50
C PRO A 367 10.35 -32.63 -20.18
N GLY A 368 11.35 -32.04 -19.54
CA GLY A 368 12.17 -30.94 -20.05
C GLY A 368 13.14 -31.36 -21.16
N SER A 369 12.64 -32.04 -22.18
CA SER A 369 13.43 -32.39 -23.33
C SER A 369 13.60 -31.22 -24.30
N SER A 370 14.68 -31.18 -25.05
CA SER A 370 14.98 -30.12 -26.02
C SER A 370 13.85 -29.88 -27.03
N ILE A 371 13.14 -30.94 -27.42
CA ILE A 371 11.98 -30.84 -28.34
C ILE A 371 10.82 -30.13 -27.66
N GLN A 372 10.48 -30.54 -26.44
CA GLN A 372 9.37 -29.95 -25.68
C GLN A 372 9.67 -28.49 -25.30
N ILE A 373 10.90 -28.19 -24.91
CA ILE A 373 11.35 -26.82 -24.61
C ILE A 373 11.24 -25.94 -25.86
N ALA A 374 11.68 -26.42 -27.03
CA ALA A 374 11.59 -25.69 -28.29
C ALA A 374 10.13 -25.42 -28.69
N ASP A 375 9.23 -26.40 -28.46
CA ASP A 375 7.81 -26.25 -28.73
C ASP A 375 7.13 -25.27 -27.75
N ALA A 376 7.44 -25.35 -26.47
CA ALA A 376 6.96 -24.43 -25.43
C ALA A 376 7.40 -22.99 -25.73
N LYS A 377 8.65 -22.77 -26.18
CA LYS A 377 9.15 -21.45 -26.57
C LYS A 377 8.36 -20.88 -27.75
N ARG A 378 8.09 -21.68 -28.78
CA ARG A 378 7.23 -21.25 -29.90
C ARG A 378 5.81 -20.90 -29.43
N TYR A 379 5.26 -21.67 -28.50
CA TYR A 379 3.95 -21.36 -27.92
C TYR A 379 3.95 -20.01 -27.23
N ILE A 380 4.90 -19.73 -26.33
CA ILE A 380 5.00 -18.48 -25.59
C ILE A 380 5.17 -17.28 -26.51
N GLU A 381 5.94 -17.40 -27.59
CA GLU A 381 6.14 -16.33 -28.58
C GLU A 381 4.85 -15.87 -29.26
N ASN A 382 3.88 -16.78 -29.37
CA ASN A 382 2.60 -16.51 -30.03
C ASN A 382 1.49 -16.02 -29.07
N ILE A 383 1.78 -15.90 -27.78
CA ILE A 383 0.83 -15.40 -26.79
C ILE A 383 0.55 -13.90 -27.04
N LYS A 384 -0.74 -13.55 -27.07
CA LYS A 384 -1.21 -12.17 -27.24
C LYS A 384 -2.13 -11.78 -26.09
N PRO A 385 -1.78 -10.74 -25.33
CA PRO A 385 -2.60 -10.26 -24.23
C PRO A 385 -3.97 -9.76 -24.72
N SER A 386 -5.04 -10.17 -24.01
CA SER A 386 -6.39 -9.72 -24.29
C SER A 386 -7.37 -10.13 -23.18
N GLY A 387 -8.45 -9.41 -23.01
CA GLY A 387 -9.56 -9.75 -22.11
C GLY A 387 -9.30 -9.51 -20.65
N GLY A 388 -10.12 -10.10 -19.77
CA GLY A 388 -10.03 -9.95 -18.32
C GLY A 388 -9.15 -11.03 -17.66
N THR A 389 -9.14 -11.07 -16.32
CA THR A 389 -8.19 -11.84 -15.48
C THR A 389 -8.94 -12.84 -14.61
N ASN A 390 -8.85 -14.16 -14.91
CA ASN A 390 -9.47 -15.25 -14.15
C ASN A 390 -8.44 -16.06 -13.37
N ILE A 391 -7.84 -15.47 -12.36
CA ILE A 391 -6.80 -16.11 -11.53
C ILE A 391 -7.32 -17.38 -10.83
N ASN A 392 -8.57 -17.36 -10.36
CA ASN A 392 -9.14 -18.52 -9.64
C ASN A 392 -9.09 -19.80 -10.48
N GLU A 393 -9.61 -19.72 -11.70
CA GLU A 393 -9.68 -20.89 -12.58
C GLU A 393 -8.29 -21.36 -13.03
N ALA A 394 -7.39 -20.43 -13.32
CA ALA A 394 -6.03 -20.73 -13.71
C ALA A 394 -5.27 -21.50 -12.62
N LEU A 395 -5.35 -21.06 -11.37
CA LEU A 395 -4.70 -21.73 -10.24
C LEU A 395 -5.34 -23.10 -9.93
N LEU A 396 -6.68 -23.21 -9.96
CA LEU A 396 -7.36 -24.49 -9.78
C LEU A 396 -6.94 -25.49 -10.87
N ARG A 397 -6.81 -25.02 -12.11
CA ARG A 397 -6.34 -25.86 -13.23
C ARG A 397 -4.90 -26.32 -13.05
N ALA A 398 -4.01 -25.44 -12.57
CA ALA A 398 -2.62 -25.79 -12.29
C ALA A 398 -2.52 -26.86 -11.19
N VAL A 399 -3.27 -26.69 -10.10
CA VAL A 399 -3.33 -27.69 -9.02
C VAL A 399 -3.89 -29.02 -9.55
N GLN A 400 -4.96 -28.99 -10.35
CA GLN A 400 -5.55 -30.19 -10.94
C GLN A 400 -4.54 -30.97 -11.80
N MET A 401 -3.70 -30.26 -12.55
CA MET A 401 -2.65 -30.86 -13.40
C MET A 401 -1.60 -31.58 -12.54
N LEU A 402 -1.11 -30.96 -11.47
CA LEU A 402 -0.18 -31.56 -10.52
C LEU A 402 -0.79 -32.76 -9.79
N VAL A 403 -2.05 -32.64 -9.33
CA VAL A 403 -2.77 -33.75 -8.68
C VAL A 403 -2.95 -34.93 -9.63
N LYS A 404 -3.30 -34.67 -10.90
CA LYS A 404 -3.42 -35.73 -11.93
C LYS A 404 -2.09 -36.44 -12.14
N ALA A 405 -1.00 -35.71 -12.33
CA ALA A 405 0.33 -36.26 -12.53
C ALA A 405 0.82 -37.08 -11.32
N SER A 406 0.54 -36.57 -10.09
CA SER A 406 0.84 -37.31 -8.85
C SER A 406 0.04 -38.61 -8.74
N ASN A 407 -1.26 -38.59 -9.05
CA ASN A 407 -2.12 -39.79 -9.01
C ASN A 407 -1.74 -40.81 -10.06
N GLN A 408 -1.28 -40.39 -11.24
CA GLN A 408 -0.80 -41.24 -12.33
C GLN A 408 0.63 -41.74 -12.11
N LYS A 409 1.30 -41.34 -11.01
CA LYS A 409 2.69 -41.69 -10.70
C LYS A 409 3.70 -41.20 -11.75
N VAL A 410 3.38 -40.12 -12.48
CA VAL A 410 4.30 -39.46 -13.41
C VAL A 410 5.34 -38.65 -12.61
N ILE A 411 4.95 -38.15 -11.44
CA ILE A 411 5.80 -37.39 -10.54
C ILE A 411 6.60 -38.34 -9.65
N ASP A 412 7.92 -38.18 -9.64
CA ASP A 412 8.79 -38.89 -8.68
C ASP A 412 8.39 -38.50 -7.24
N PRO A 413 8.20 -39.47 -6.34
CA PRO A 413 7.89 -39.19 -4.92
C PRO A 413 8.93 -38.31 -4.21
N ARG A 414 10.16 -38.21 -4.67
CA ARG A 414 11.24 -37.39 -4.14
C ARG A 414 11.36 -36.02 -4.84
N SER A 415 10.63 -35.79 -5.91
CA SER A 415 10.65 -34.51 -6.63
C SER A 415 9.93 -33.39 -5.89
N VAL A 416 10.13 -32.16 -6.33
CA VAL A 416 9.47 -30.95 -5.80
C VAL A 416 8.46 -30.42 -6.80
N SER A 417 7.21 -30.31 -6.40
CA SER A 417 6.13 -29.78 -7.25
C SER A 417 5.79 -28.33 -6.89
N MET A 418 5.76 -27.45 -7.91
CA MET A 418 5.52 -26.03 -7.72
C MET A 418 4.68 -25.41 -8.83
N ILE A 419 3.93 -24.39 -8.46
CA ILE A 419 3.21 -23.49 -9.37
C ILE A 419 3.90 -22.15 -9.33
N ILE A 420 4.21 -21.55 -10.48
CA ILE A 420 4.77 -20.20 -10.59
C ILE A 420 3.75 -19.34 -11.31
N LEU A 421 3.07 -18.47 -10.56
CA LEU A 421 2.10 -17.50 -11.07
C LEU A 421 2.81 -16.20 -11.43
N VAL A 422 2.58 -15.70 -12.64
CA VAL A 422 3.03 -14.39 -13.12
C VAL A 422 1.79 -13.58 -13.51
N SER A 423 1.51 -12.50 -12.82
CA SER A 423 0.30 -11.66 -13.07
C SER A 423 0.58 -10.20 -12.72
N ASP A 424 -0.11 -9.28 -13.40
CA ASP A 424 -0.03 -7.84 -13.15
C ASP A 424 -1.33 -7.22 -12.64
N GLY A 425 -2.39 -8.00 -12.50
CA GLY A 425 -3.71 -7.45 -12.25
C GLY A 425 -4.55 -8.15 -11.19
N ASP A 426 -5.57 -7.44 -10.80
CA ASP A 426 -6.63 -7.96 -9.96
C ASP A 426 -7.55 -8.90 -10.75
N PRO A 427 -8.14 -9.92 -10.10
CA PRO A 427 -9.12 -10.77 -10.76
C PRO A 427 -10.35 -9.96 -11.18
N THR A 428 -10.69 -10.03 -12.48
CA THR A 428 -11.80 -9.30 -13.08
C THR A 428 -12.90 -10.21 -13.62
N VAL A 429 -12.63 -11.50 -13.73
CA VAL A 429 -13.55 -12.50 -14.29
C VAL A 429 -13.54 -13.76 -13.42
N GLY A 430 -14.65 -14.48 -13.40
CA GLY A 430 -14.83 -15.66 -12.57
C GLY A 430 -15.03 -15.32 -11.10
N GLU A 431 -14.33 -15.96 -10.21
CA GLU A 431 -14.32 -15.58 -8.79
C GLU A 431 -13.41 -14.36 -8.62
N ILE A 432 -13.99 -13.23 -8.25
CA ILE A 432 -13.28 -11.94 -8.09
C ILE A 432 -12.97 -11.61 -6.62
N LYS A 433 -13.57 -12.34 -5.67
CA LYS A 433 -13.30 -12.12 -4.25
C LYS A 433 -11.98 -12.78 -3.86
N LEU A 434 -10.97 -11.97 -3.53
CA LEU A 434 -9.63 -12.45 -3.19
C LEU A 434 -9.64 -13.51 -2.08
N SER A 435 -10.45 -13.32 -1.05
CA SER A 435 -10.60 -14.29 0.05
C SER A 435 -11.23 -15.61 -0.37
N ALA A 436 -12.12 -15.59 -1.38
CA ALA A 436 -12.70 -16.80 -1.93
C ALA A 436 -11.68 -17.55 -2.79
N ILE A 437 -10.90 -16.85 -3.60
CA ILE A 437 -9.78 -17.42 -4.38
C ILE A 437 -8.78 -18.11 -3.45
N GLN A 438 -8.33 -17.43 -2.40
CA GLN A 438 -7.44 -18.00 -1.37
C GLN A 438 -8.01 -19.30 -0.79
N LYS A 439 -9.29 -19.27 -0.39
CA LYS A 439 -9.99 -20.43 0.17
C LYS A 439 -10.10 -21.60 -0.82
N ASN A 440 -10.41 -21.30 -2.09
CA ASN A 440 -10.53 -22.29 -3.15
C ASN A 440 -9.19 -22.97 -3.41
N VAL A 441 -8.13 -22.19 -3.58
CA VAL A 441 -6.77 -22.70 -3.83
C VAL A 441 -6.29 -23.51 -2.64
N LYS A 442 -6.39 -23.01 -1.42
CA LYS A 442 -5.97 -23.71 -0.20
C LYS A 442 -6.68 -25.04 0.00
N ARG A 443 -7.98 -25.14 -0.37
CA ARG A 443 -8.77 -26.36 -0.24
C ARG A 443 -8.28 -27.49 -1.14
N VAL A 444 -7.75 -27.16 -2.34
CA VAL A 444 -7.32 -28.14 -3.32
C VAL A 444 -5.81 -28.39 -3.30
N MET A 445 -5.05 -27.44 -2.76
CA MET A 445 -3.58 -27.52 -2.69
C MET A 445 -3.16 -28.62 -1.70
N ARG A 446 -2.34 -29.56 -2.16
CA ARG A 446 -1.75 -30.60 -1.31
C ARG A 446 -0.53 -30.06 -0.56
N GLU A 447 -0.16 -30.71 0.53
CA GLU A 447 0.98 -30.30 1.35
C GLU A 447 2.33 -30.36 0.63
N GLU A 448 2.46 -31.27 -0.33
CA GLU A 448 3.69 -31.39 -1.13
C GLU A 448 3.87 -30.31 -2.21
N PHE A 449 2.83 -29.52 -2.52
CA PHE A 449 2.89 -28.49 -3.57
C PHE A 449 3.19 -27.11 -2.99
N SER A 450 3.87 -26.26 -3.75
CA SER A 450 4.14 -24.86 -3.41
C SER A 450 3.64 -23.93 -4.50
N LEU A 451 3.18 -22.75 -4.09
CA LEU A 451 2.76 -21.66 -4.98
C LEU A 451 3.68 -20.46 -4.83
N PHE A 452 4.39 -20.12 -5.87
CA PHE A 452 5.17 -18.88 -5.98
C PHE A 452 4.40 -17.86 -6.81
N SER A 453 4.41 -16.59 -6.42
CA SER A 453 3.66 -15.54 -7.10
C SER A 453 4.56 -14.37 -7.46
N LEU A 454 4.52 -13.95 -8.71
CA LEU A 454 5.28 -12.83 -9.25
C LEU A 454 4.30 -11.76 -9.73
N GLY A 455 4.34 -10.61 -9.07
CA GLY A 455 3.49 -9.48 -9.41
C GLY A 455 4.23 -8.48 -10.27
N ILE A 456 3.84 -8.28 -11.54
CA ILE A 456 4.50 -7.37 -12.49
C ILE A 456 3.80 -6.02 -12.51
N GLY A 457 4.54 -4.94 -12.22
CA GLY A 457 4.05 -3.57 -12.30
C GLY A 457 3.71 -2.95 -10.96
N PHE A 458 3.13 -1.74 -11.04
CA PHE A 458 2.82 -0.93 -9.86
C PHE A 458 1.39 -1.14 -9.33
N ASP A 459 0.48 -1.62 -10.19
CA ASP A 459 -0.96 -1.71 -9.93
C ASP A 459 -1.41 -3.05 -9.32
N VAL A 460 -0.46 -3.94 -9.06
CA VAL A 460 -0.69 -5.30 -8.53
C VAL A 460 -1.10 -5.27 -7.05
N ASP A 461 -2.16 -5.99 -6.68
CA ASP A 461 -2.44 -6.33 -5.28
C ASP A 461 -1.40 -7.35 -4.76
N TYR A 462 -0.22 -6.80 -4.42
CA TYR A 462 0.89 -7.61 -3.93
C TYR A 462 0.57 -8.30 -2.60
N ASP A 463 -0.27 -7.70 -1.76
CA ASP A 463 -0.69 -8.30 -0.48
C ASP A 463 -1.51 -9.58 -0.68
N PHE A 464 -2.32 -9.62 -1.73
CA PHE A 464 -3.04 -10.84 -2.13
C PHE A 464 -2.05 -11.90 -2.62
N LEU A 465 -1.16 -11.54 -3.54
CA LEU A 465 -0.16 -12.48 -4.09
C LEU A 465 0.76 -13.03 -3.00
N GLN A 466 1.20 -12.19 -2.06
CA GLN A 466 2.03 -12.62 -0.94
C GLN A 466 1.27 -13.59 -0.03
N ARG A 467 0.01 -13.33 0.27
CA ARG A 467 -0.79 -14.21 1.14
C ARG A 467 -1.06 -15.54 0.49
N ILE A 468 -1.52 -15.57 -0.77
CA ILE A 468 -1.83 -16.83 -1.44
C ILE A 468 -0.58 -17.69 -1.62
N ALA A 469 0.59 -17.10 -1.86
CA ALA A 469 1.86 -17.80 -1.92
C ALA A 469 2.27 -18.35 -0.53
N THR A 470 2.28 -17.51 0.50
CA THR A 470 2.66 -17.90 1.87
C THR A 470 1.74 -18.98 2.45
N GLU A 471 0.42 -18.88 2.22
CA GLU A 471 -0.55 -19.90 2.64
C GLU A 471 -0.32 -21.25 1.98
N ASN A 472 0.34 -21.26 0.82
CA ASN A 472 0.62 -22.44 0.03
C ASN A 472 2.14 -22.72 -0.10
N ARG A 473 2.89 -22.46 0.99
CA ARG A 473 4.31 -22.87 1.16
C ARG A 473 5.27 -22.33 0.10
N GLY A 474 4.98 -21.16 -0.43
CA GLY A 474 5.84 -20.42 -1.34
C GLY A 474 6.08 -19.00 -0.88
N MET A 475 6.57 -18.18 -1.79
CA MET A 475 6.82 -16.76 -1.58
C MET A 475 6.32 -15.94 -2.77
N ALA A 476 6.15 -14.64 -2.55
CA ALA A 476 5.86 -13.71 -3.63
C ALA A 476 6.99 -12.70 -3.78
N GLN A 477 7.18 -12.22 -5.01
CA GLN A 477 8.07 -11.12 -5.31
C GLN A 477 7.39 -10.13 -6.24
N ARG A 478 7.62 -8.83 -6.00
CA ARG A 478 7.23 -7.77 -6.91
C ARG A 478 8.31 -7.63 -7.99
N ILE A 479 7.87 -7.51 -9.22
CA ILE A 479 8.71 -7.26 -10.39
C ILE A 479 8.35 -5.87 -10.92
N TYR A 480 9.32 -5.00 -11.00
CA TYR A 480 9.11 -3.66 -11.55
C TYR A 480 9.13 -3.72 -13.08
N ALA A 481 8.10 -3.18 -13.70
CA ALA A 481 7.96 -3.16 -15.16
C ALA A 481 8.84 -2.06 -15.80
N ASN A 482 10.14 -2.09 -15.49
CA ASN A 482 11.18 -1.28 -16.07
C ASN A 482 12.04 -2.10 -17.07
N HIS A 483 13.16 -1.57 -17.51
CA HIS A 483 14.00 -2.21 -18.55
C HIS A 483 14.59 -3.56 -18.16
N ASP A 484 14.65 -3.87 -16.86
CA ASP A 484 15.27 -5.10 -16.31
C ASP A 484 14.27 -6.11 -15.73
N ALA A 485 12.97 -5.96 -15.97
CA ALA A 485 11.97 -6.89 -15.43
C ALA A 485 12.21 -8.34 -15.85
N ALA A 486 12.73 -8.56 -17.05
CA ALA A 486 13.12 -9.92 -17.49
C ALA A 486 14.24 -10.49 -16.61
N GLU A 487 15.23 -9.68 -16.23
CA GLU A 487 16.31 -10.09 -15.34
C GLU A 487 15.81 -10.34 -13.92
N GLN A 488 14.91 -9.50 -13.40
CA GLN A 488 14.29 -9.71 -12.10
C GLN A 488 13.50 -11.02 -12.03
N LEU A 489 12.76 -11.37 -13.11
CA LEU A 489 12.04 -12.64 -13.21
C LEU A 489 13.02 -13.84 -13.23
N ARG A 490 14.11 -13.75 -13.99
CA ARG A 490 15.15 -14.77 -14.03
C ARG A 490 15.85 -14.92 -12.68
N ALA A 491 16.23 -13.82 -12.06
CA ALA A 491 16.87 -13.80 -10.74
C ALA A 491 15.96 -14.42 -9.65
N PHE A 492 14.66 -14.19 -9.73
CA PHE A 492 13.71 -14.89 -8.84
C PHE A 492 13.68 -16.40 -9.12
N TYR A 493 13.53 -16.78 -10.39
CA TYR A 493 13.51 -18.20 -10.75
C TYR A 493 14.78 -18.93 -10.30
N SER A 494 15.96 -18.32 -10.49
CA SER A 494 17.23 -18.88 -10.05
C SER A 494 17.29 -19.17 -8.54
N GLN A 495 16.53 -18.43 -7.70
CA GLN A 495 16.44 -18.69 -6.26
C GLN A 495 15.63 -19.95 -5.93
N VAL A 496 14.75 -20.41 -6.83
CA VAL A 496 13.85 -21.55 -6.61
C VAL A 496 14.04 -22.69 -7.61
N SER A 497 15.00 -22.54 -8.54
CA SER A 497 15.24 -23.50 -9.62
C SER A 497 15.92 -24.78 -9.18
N SER A 498 16.69 -24.74 -8.07
CA SER A 498 17.51 -25.89 -7.64
C SER A 498 17.16 -26.31 -6.22
N PRO A 499 16.04 -27.02 -6.00
CA PRO A 499 15.72 -27.59 -4.70
C PRO A 499 16.70 -28.71 -4.36
N LEU A 500 17.29 -28.69 -3.15
CA LEU A 500 18.27 -29.66 -2.68
C LEU A 500 17.70 -30.62 -1.64
N LEU A 501 16.80 -30.12 -0.77
CA LEU A 501 16.17 -30.88 0.28
C LEU A 501 14.68 -30.56 0.39
N ARG A 502 13.93 -31.49 0.94
CA ARG A 502 12.54 -31.35 1.29
C ARG A 502 12.25 -31.97 2.67
N LYS A 503 11.14 -31.60 3.31
CA LYS A 503 10.72 -32.08 4.63
C LYS A 503 11.85 -31.96 5.67
N ILE A 504 12.43 -30.76 5.78
CA ILE A 504 13.54 -30.50 6.65
C ILE A 504 13.00 -30.25 8.07
N THR A 505 13.60 -30.93 9.07
CA THR A 505 13.29 -30.76 10.48
C THR A 505 14.59 -30.56 11.25
N VAL A 506 14.65 -29.47 12.04
CA VAL A 506 15.75 -29.23 12.97
C VAL A 506 15.27 -29.54 14.38
N GLN A 507 15.97 -30.44 15.05
CA GLN A 507 15.71 -30.86 16.44
C GLN A 507 16.93 -30.56 17.31
N PHE A 508 16.70 -30.37 18.58
CA PHE A 508 17.72 -30.14 19.57
C PHE A 508 17.62 -31.20 20.65
N GLN A 509 18.67 -31.35 21.44
CA GLN A 509 18.65 -32.26 22.56
C GLN A 509 17.45 -31.95 23.47
N GLU A 510 16.84 -32.99 24.04
CA GLU A 510 15.66 -32.86 24.90
C GLU A 510 15.97 -31.94 26.09
N ASP A 511 15.04 -31.08 26.46
CA ASP A 511 15.15 -30.08 27.55
C ASP A 511 16.34 -29.11 27.48
N SER A 512 17.02 -29.00 26.31
CA SER A 512 18.13 -28.05 26.13
C SER A 512 17.70 -26.66 25.64
N VAL A 513 16.56 -26.54 25.04
CA VAL A 513 16.10 -25.29 24.39
C VAL A 513 14.63 -24.98 24.64
N ALA A 514 14.27 -23.69 24.55
CA ALA A 514 12.89 -23.19 24.62
C ALA A 514 12.63 -22.12 23.58
N GLU A 515 11.34 -21.83 23.35
CA GLU A 515 10.86 -20.78 22.46
C GLU A 515 11.54 -20.80 21.08
N VAL A 516 11.69 -21.99 20.50
CA VAL A 516 12.31 -22.20 19.19
C VAL A 516 11.42 -21.60 18.09
N THR A 517 12.03 -20.88 17.16
CA THR A 517 11.37 -20.37 15.96
C THR A 517 10.96 -21.52 15.03
N GLN A 518 10.45 -21.23 13.82
CA GLN A 518 10.15 -22.26 12.86
C GLN A 518 11.35 -23.20 12.65
N ASN A 519 11.17 -24.48 12.92
CA ASN A 519 12.17 -25.53 12.80
C ASN A 519 11.76 -26.66 11.83
N HIS A 520 10.63 -26.48 11.13
CA HIS A 520 10.18 -27.37 10.06
C HIS A 520 10.06 -26.58 8.77
N PHE A 521 10.71 -27.06 7.71
CA PHE A 521 10.73 -26.41 6.41
C PHE A 521 10.39 -27.40 5.31
N ASP A 522 9.53 -26.96 4.38
CA ASP A 522 9.10 -27.85 3.29
C ASP A 522 10.21 -28.12 2.29
N LYS A 523 11.02 -27.12 2.00
CA LYS A 523 12.05 -27.15 0.94
C LYS A 523 13.26 -26.29 1.31
N PHE A 524 14.40 -26.68 0.77
CA PHE A 524 15.64 -25.90 0.78
C PHE A 524 16.19 -25.80 -0.64
N PHE A 525 16.50 -24.58 -1.07
CA PHE A 525 17.03 -24.30 -2.41
C PHE A 525 18.52 -23.98 -2.35
N SER A 526 19.23 -24.33 -3.41
CA SER A 526 20.66 -24.01 -3.56
C SER A 526 20.91 -22.50 -3.44
N GLY A 527 21.97 -22.14 -2.71
CA GLY A 527 22.32 -20.74 -2.52
C GLY A 527 21.46 -19.97 -1.52
N SER A 528 20.48 -20.62 -0.87
CA SER A 528 19.72 -20.08 0.25
C SER A 528 20.32 -20.49 1.61
N GLU A 529 19.69 -20.11 2.71
CA GLU A 529 20.01 -20.51 4.07
C GLU A 529 18.75 -20.60 4.91
N LEU A 530 18.61 -21.67 5.70
CA LEU A 530 17.58 -21.77 6.74
C LEU A 530 18.17 -21.31 8.08
N VAL A 531 17.37 -20.57 8.84
CA VAL A 531 17.79 -20.05 10.13
C VAL A 531 16.76 -20.43 11.18
N VAL A 532 17.26 -21.04 12.28
CA VAL A 532 16.46 -21.41 13.45
C VAL A 532 17.10 -20.76 14.68
N ALA A 533 16.30 -20.13 15.51
CA ALA A 533 16.76 -19.49 16.73
C ALA A 533 15.87 -19.85 17.92
N GLY A 534 16.41 -19.75 19.12
CA GLY A 534 15.68 -20.04 20.34
C GLY A 534 16.47 -19.64 21.58
N LYS A 535 15.91 -19.96 22.74
CA LYS A 535 16.57 -19.78 24.04
C LYS A 535 17.25 -21.07 24.47
N VAL A 536 18.44 -20.95 25.03
CA VAL A 536 19.16 -22.07 25.68
C VAL A 536 18.68 -22.17 27.12
N LEU A 537 18.31 -23.38 27.53
CA LEU A 537 17.95 -23.66 28.92
C LEU A 537 19.24 -23.99 29.74
N PRO A 538 19.28 -23.65 31.02
CA PRO A 538 20.38 -24.02 31.86
C PRO A 538 20.58 -25.55 31.87
N SER A 539 21.79 -26.02 31.57
CA SER A 539 22.17 -27.43 31.54
C SER A 539 23.51 -27.62 32.26
N GLU A 540 23.76 -28.83 32.75
CA GLU A 540 25.07 -29.20 33.28
C GLU A 540 26.14 -29.32 32.17
N SER A 541 25.72 -29.51 30.91
CA SER A 541 26.61 -29.54 29.76
C SER A 541 26.79 -28.14 29.18
N ASN A 542 28.01 -27.74 28.90
CA ASN A 542 28.34 -26.52 28.17
C ASN A 542 28.22 -26.68 26.66
N THR A 543 27.60 -27.76 26.18
CA THR A 543 27.46 -28.05 24.76
C THR A 543 25.99 -28.14 24.36
N LEU A 544 25.61 -27.42 23.34
CA LEU A 544 24.30 -27.53 22.69
C LEU A 544 24.45 -28.34 21.39
N THR A 545 23.63 -29.38 21.21
CA THR A 545 23.65 -30.22 20.01
C THR A 545 22.35 -30.06 19.22
N SER A 546 22.45 -29.98 17.90
CA SER A 546 21.32 -29.96 16.99
C SER A 546 21.39 -31.09 15.95
N PHE A 547 20.22 -31.61 15.56
CA PHE A 547 20.03 -32.65 14.56
C PHE A 547 19.16 -32.11 13.42
N THR A 548 19.69 -32.11 12.22
CA THR A 548 18.95 -31.70 11.03
C THR A 548 18.64 -32.90 10.16
N MET A 549 17.37 -33.20 9.98
CA MET A 549 16.88 -34.27 9.13
C MET A 549 16.26 -33.70 7.87
N GLY A 550 16.47 -34.34 6.71
CA GLY A 550 15.88 -33.91 5.45
C GLY A 550 15.90 -34.97 4.40
N SER A 551 14.99 -34.89 3.42
CA SER A 551 14.91 -35.83 2.30
C SER A 551 15.65 -35.25 1.10
N ALA A 552 16.77 -35.87 0.72
CA ALA A 552 17.56 -35.56 -0.47
C ALA A 552 17.14 -36.42 -1.69
N ALA A 553 17.80 -36.21 -2.81
CA ALA A 553 17.45 -36.86 -4.06
C ALA A 553 17.46 -38.41 -4.00
N ARG A 554 18.43 -38.98 -3.30
CA ARG A 554 18.60 -40.44 -3.23
C ARG A 554 18.27 -41.07 -1.89
N LEU A 555 18.47 -40.32 -0.78
CA LEU A 555 18.33 -40.84 0.58
C LEU A 555 17.88 -39.72 1.53
N ASP A 556 17.39 -40.11 2.68
CA ASP A 556 17.15 -39.14 3.78
C ASP A 556 18.45 -38.97 4.54
N ILE A 557 18.75 -37.73 4.90
CA ILE A 557 19.99 -37.35 5.62
C ILE A 557 19.68 -36.97 7.04
N ILE A 558 20.62 -37.26 7.93
CA ILE A 558 20.63 -36.79 9.31
C ILE A 558 22.02 -36.19 9.54
N LEU A 559 22.04 -34.94 9.93
CA LEU A 559 23.26 -34.16 10.14
C LEU A 559 23.27 -33.65 11.57
N GLU A 560 24.40 -33.81 12.25
CA GLU A 560 24.60 -33.40 13.65
C GLU A 560 25.60 -32.26 13.71
N THR A 561 25.31 -31.27 14.56
CA THR A 561 26.22 -30.14 14.84
C THR A 561 26.13 -29.76 16.32
N ASP A 562 27.23 -29.39 16.89
CA ASP A 562 27.36 -28.96 18.27
C ASP A 562 28.07 -27.60 18.40
N ALA A 563 27.81 -26.91 19.49
CA ALA A 563 28.49 -25.66 19.84
C ALA A 563 28.68 -25.54 21.36
N ASP A 564 29.82 -24.97 21.75
CA ASP A 564 30.05 -24.54 23.14
C ASP A 564 29.20 -23.31 23.47
N THR A 565 28.56 -23.29 24.63
CA THR A 565 27.61 -22.24 25.03
C THR A 565 28.27 -20.95 25.49
N THR A 566 29.59 -20.92 25.66
CA THR A 566 30.35 -19.81 26.26
C THR A 566 31.46 -19.26 25.35
N GLU A 567 31.92 -20.03 24.38
CA GLU A 567 33.10 -19.70 23.57
C GLU A 567 32.88 -18.42 22.76
N LEU A 568 31.73 -18.29 22.12
CA LEU A 568 31.43 -17.15 21.25
C LEU A 568 31.30 -15.83 22.01
N ASP A 569 30.74 -15.84 23.23
CA ASP A 569 30.63 -14.63 24.03
C ASP A 569 32.02 -14.10 24.44
N ALA A 570 32.97 -15.03 24.76
CA ALA A 570 34.34 -14.66 25.04
C ALA A 570 35.08 -14.11 23.81
N GLU A 571 34.76 -14.58 22.63
CA GLU A 571 35.30 -14.06 21.38
C GLU A 571 34.71 -12.69 21.03
N LEU A 572 33.38 -12.52 21.11
CA LEU A 572 32.69 -11.25 20.85
C LEU A 572 33.17 -10.12 21.79
N ALA A 573 33.43 -10.43 23.06
CA ALA A 573 33.93 -9.45 24.02
C ALA A 573 35.28 -8.84 23.62
N LYS A 574 36.07 -9.54 22.81
CA LYS A 574 37.38 -9.06 22.31
C LYS A 574 37.22 -8.19 21.05
N GLN A 575 36.03 -8.10 20.44
CA GLN A 575 35.80 -7.42 19.19
C GLN A 575 35.22 -6.03 19.43
N GLN A 576 35.90 -4.97 18.95
CA GLN A 576 35.50 -3.58 19.18
C GLN A 576 34.21 -3.18 18.45
N HIS A 577 33.96 -3.74 17.26
CA HIS A 577 32.81 -3.38 16.41
C HIS A 577 31.84 -4.55 16.21
N SER A 578 31.80 -5.52 17.15
CA SER A 578 30.79 -6.58 17.12
C SER A 578 29.50 -6.11 17.78
N PHE A 579 28.43 -6.78 17.39
CA PHE A 579 27.12 -6.62 18.01
C PHE A 579 26.88 -7.77 18.99
N THR A 580 27.27 -7.58 20.25
CA THR A 580 27.29 -8.63 21.29
C THR A 580 25.93 -9.24 21.62
N GLY A 581 24.83 -8.52 21.46
CA GLY A 581 23.46 -9.03 21.68
C GLY A 581 22.78 -9.61 20.43
N PHE A 582 23.51 -9.95 19.38
CA PHE A 582 22.94 -10.33 18.09
C PHE A 582 22.01 -11.55 18.16
N ALA A 583 22.37 -12.60 18.90
CA ALA A 583 21.60 -13.84 18.94
C ALA A 583 20.21 -13.63 19.56
N ARG A 584 20.14 -12.92 20.68
CA ARG A 584 18.89 -12.52 21.34
C ARG A 584 18.03 -11.64 20.44
N GLN A 585 18.63 -10.65 19.78
CA GLN A 585 17.91 -9.76 18.89
C GLN A 585 17.45 -10.48 17.61
N MET A 586 18.26 -11.39 17.07
CA MET A 586 17.88 -12.20 15.90
C MET A 586 16.73 -13.15 16.23
N TRP A 587 16.76 -13.81 17.41
CA TRP A 587 15.64 -14.63 17.87
C TRP A 587 14.35 -13.81 17.96
N ALA A 588 14.40 -12.63 18.58
CA ALA A 588 13.24 -11.76 18.70
C ALA A 588 12.75 -11.27 17.33
N TYR A 589 13.68 -10.89 16.44
CA TYR A 589 13.39 -10.49 15.06
C TYR A 589 12.65 -11.61 14.29
N LEU A 590 13.21 -12.83 14.30
CA LEU A 590 12.62 -13.99 13.63
C LEU A 590 11.24 -14.35 14.20
N THR A 591 11.12 -14.37 15.52
CA THR A 591 9.85 -14.65 16.22
C THR A 591 8.78 -13.63 15.86
N ILE A 592 9.10 -12.34 15.84
CA ILE A 592 8.15 -11.29 15.47
C ILE A 592 7.73 -11.44 14.00
N LYS A 593 8.67 -11.70 13.08
CA LYS A 593 8.37 -11.94 11.65
C LYS A 593 7.46 -13.15 11.46
N GLN A 594 7.75 -14.25 12.14
CA GLN A 594 6.92 -15.45 12.13
C GLN A 594 5.50 -15.16 12.66
N LEU A 595 5.39 -14.50 13.81
CA LEU A 595 4.08 -14.15 14.41
C LEU A 595 3.27 -13.19 13.53
N ILE A 596 3.91 -12.25 12.82
CA ILE A 596 3.24 -11.38 11.84
C ILE A 596 2.65 -12.24 10.70
N GLY A 597 3.41 -13.22 10.20
CA GLY A 597 2.96 -14.18 9.21
C GLY A 597 1.78 -15.02 9.72
N GLU A 598 1.90 -15.66 10.88
CA GLU A 598 0.85 -16.45 11.51
C GLU A 598 -0.43 -15.64 11.78
N ARG A 599 -0.28 -14.39 12.21
CA ARG A 599 -1.41 -13.50 12.42
C ARG A 599 -2.16 -13.20 11.13
N SER A 600 -1.47 -13.05 10.00
CA SER A 600 -2.11 -12.85 8.70
C SER A 600 -2.97 -14.05 8.30
N LEU A 601 -2.55 -15.26 8.66
CA LEU A 601 -3.21 -16.53 8.36
C LEU A 601 -4.28 -16.93 9.39
N ALA A 602 -4.29 -16.31 10.58
CA ALA A 602 -5.22 -16.67 11.65
C ALA A 602 -6.67 -16.38 11.26
N THR A 603 -7.55 -17.36 11.44
CA THR A 603 -8.97 -17.32 11.01
C THR A 603 -9.89 -16.71 12.08
N THR A 604 -9.53 -16.78 13.38
CA THR A 604 -10.37 -16.30 14.47
C THR A 604 -9.84 -15.00 15.10
N ALA A 605 -10.75 -14.14 15.53
CA ALA A 605 -10.41 -12.88 16.20
C ALA A 605 -9.62 -13.10 17.49
N VAL A 606 -9.97 -14.14 18.25
CA VAL A 606 -9.27 -14.51 19.51
C VAL A 606 -7.83 -14.87 19.24
N LYS A 607 -7.56 -15.74 18.25
CA LYS A 607 -6.19 -16.12 17.85
C LYS A 607 -5.41 -14.90 17.36
N LYS A 608 -6.02 -14.03 16.54
CA LYS A 608 -5.40 -12.78 16.09
C LYS A 608 -5.00 -11.86 17.24
N ARG A 609 -5.89 -11.69 18.25
CA ARG A 609 -5.61 -10.88 19.45
C ARG A 609 -4.42 -11.45 20.24
N LYS A 610 -4.43 -12.76 20.53
CA LYS A 610 -3.35 -13.42 21.28
C LYS A 610 -2.00 -13.25 20.58
N ILE A 611 -1.95 -13.47 19.26
CA ILE A 611 -0.73 -13.28 18.47
C ILE A 611 -0.31 -11.81 18.49
N THR A 612 -1.24 -10.86 18.30
CA THR A 612 -0.93 -9.43 18.36
C THR A 612 -0.34 -9.02 19.71
N GLN A 613 -0.91 -9.50 20.80
CA GLN A 613 -0.39 -9.25 22.15
C GLN A 613 1.05 -9.74 22.28
N ARG A 614 1.35 -10.96 21.80
CA ARG A 614 2.72 -11.53 21.86
C ARG A 614 3.70 -10.70 21.01
N ILE A 615 3.27 -10.25 19.80
CA ILE A 615 4.09 -9.36 18.97
C ILE A 615 4.39 -8.05 19.71
N MET A 616 3.38 -7.41 20.33
CA MET A 616 3.57 -6.15 21.03
C MET A 616 4.51 -6.30 22.24
N THR A 617 4.34 -7.37 23.02
CA THR A 617 5.22 -7.65 24.16
C THR A 617 6.68 -7.77 23.71
N LEU A 618 6.96 -8.64 22.74
CA LEU A 618 8.33 -8.84 22.21
C LEU A 618 8.87 -7.56 21.56
N ALA A 619 8.05 -6.85 20.79
CA ALA A 619 8.47 -5.65 20.10
C ALA A 619 8.82 -4.50 21.08
N VAL A 620 8.11 -4.37 22.19
CA VAL A 620 8.43 -3.39 23.24
C VAL A 620 9.66 -3.83 24.05
N GLU A 621 9.78 -5.12 24.38
CA GLU A 621 10.92 -5.67 25.13
C GLU A 621 12.24 -5.51 24.35
N HIS A 622 12.22 -5.82 23.05
CA HIS A 622 13.40 -5.76 22.18
C HIS A 622 13.52 -4.45 21.39
N GLN A 623 12.68 -3.47 21.70
CA GLN A 623 12.66 -2.14 21.09
C GLN A 623 12.53 -2.16 19.55
N PHE A 624 11.67 -3.01 18.98
CA PHE A 624 11.38 -3.07 17.55
C PHE A 624 10.14 -2.29 17.16
N VAL A 625 10.28 -1.37 16.23
CA VAL A 625 9.12 -0.69 15.60
C VAL A 625 8.49 -1.63 14.59
N THR A 626 7.24 -2.03 14.85
CA THR A 626 6.47 -3.01 14.07
C THR A 626 5.15 -2.41 13.59
N PRO A 627 4.33 -3.09 12.79
CA PRO A 627 2.98 -2.61 12.47
C PRO A 627 2.08 -2.31 13.69
N PHE A 628 2.42 -2.84 14.88
CA PHE A 628 1.62 -2.71 16.12
C PHE A 628 2.24 -1.81 17.17
N THR A 629 3.48 -1.39 16.97
CA THR A 629 4.22 -0.49 17.84
C THR A 629 4.61 0.78 17.11
N ALA A 630 4.94 1.83 17.84
CA ALA A 630 5.42 3.09 17.32
C ALA A 630 6.54 3.61 18.22
N LEU A 631 7.44 4.40 17.66
CA LEU A 631 8.49 5.08 18.41
C LEU A 631 7.95 6.40 18.94
N LEU A 632 7.93 6.60 20.23
CA LEU A 632 7.63 7.84 20.91
C LEU A 632 8.93 8.49 21.35
N VAL A 633 9.22 9.69 20.86
CA VAL A 633 10.44 10.44 21.17
C VAL A 633 10.07 11.52 22.17
N GLU A 634 10.69 11.52 23.32
CA GLU A 634 10.36 12.42 24.43
C GLU A 634 11.60 13.21 24.87
N SER A 635 11.42 14.50 25.22
CA SER A 635 12.46 15.29 25.87
C SER A 635 12.74 14.75 27.27
N GLY A 636 13.94 14.99 27.82
CA GLY A 636 14.33 14.47 29.12
C GLY A 636 13.42 14.91 30.28
N ASP A 637 12.74 16.03 30.15
CA ASP A 637 11.73 16.55 31.09
C ASP A 637 10.29 16.07 30.75
N ALA A 638 10.11 15.21 29.74
CA ALA A 638 8.85 14.70 29.21
C ALA A 638 7.84 15.82 28.83
N THR A 639 8.33 17.04 28.55
CA THR A 639 7.48 18.18 28.20
C THR A 639 7.14 18.20 26.73
N GLU A 640 8.04 17.74 25.87
CA GLU A 640 7.85 17.68 24.41
C GLU A 640 7.87 16.22 23.92
N ARG A 641 7.01 15.91 22.94
CA ARG A 641 6.81 14.55 22.42
C ARG A 641 6.68 14.54 20.92
N LEU A 642 7.46 13.69 20.26
CA LEU A 642 7.38 13.40 18.83
C LEU A 642 6.94 11.93 18.66
N LEU A 643 6.11 11.66 17.65
CA LEU A 643 5.67 10.31 17.35
C LEU A 643 6.20 9.87 15.99
N ALA A 644 7.04 8.84 15.98
CA ALA A 644 7.39 8.10 14.77
C ALA A 644 6.47 6.88 14.65
N ASP A 645 5.43 7.00 13.84
CA ASP A 645 4.53 5.89 13.56
C ASP A 645 5.20 4.94 12.56
N SER A 646 5.04 3.63 12.77
CA SER A 646 5.63 2.63 11.88
C SER A 646 5.15 2.85 10.44
N PRO A 647 6.06 2.96 9.48
CA PRO A 647 5.71 3.01 8.05
C PRO A 647 5.05 1.71 7.56
N LYS A 648 5.14 0.63 8.30
CA LYS A 648 4.55 -0.69 7.99
C LYS A 648 3.04 -0.78 8.26
N ASP A 649 2.31 0.35 8.33
CA ASP A 649 0.85 0.29 8.39
C ASP A 649 0.29 0.05 6.98
N PRO A 650 -0.30 -1.13 6.71
CA PRO A 650 -0.85 -1.46 5.38
C PRO A 650 -2.01 -0.54 4.94
N LYS A 651 -2.38 0.48 5.74
CA LYS A 651 -3.47 1.41 5.44
C LYS A 651 -3.09 2.61 4.58
N HIS A 652 -1.81 2.78 4.26
CA HIS A 652 -1.37 3.87 3.40
C HIS A 652 -0.85 3.34 2.06
N GLY A 653 -1.73 2.63 1.35
CA GLY A 653 -1.63 2.50 -0.09
C GLY A 653 -1.74 3.90 -0.71
N CYS A 654 -0.89 4.15 -1.67
CA CYS A 654 -0.76 5.29 -2.57
C CYS A 654 -1.94 6.27 -2.58
N CYS A 655 -1.63 7.58 -2.50
CA CYS A 655 -2.52 8.74 -2.65
C CYS A 655 -3.15 9.31 -1.37
N SER A 656 -2.34 9.97 -0.55
CA SER A 656 -2.82 11.10 0.23
C SER A 656 -1.74 12.19 0.34
N GLY A 657 -1.56 12.94 -0.74
CA GLY A 657 -1.00 14.28 -0.67
C GLY A 657 -2.06 15.20 -0.04
N GLY A 658 -2.08 15.29 1.28
CA GLY A 658 -2.87 16.25 2.02
C GLY A 658 -1.91 17.20 2.72
N SER A 659 -1.65 18.35 2.12
CA SER A 659 -1.02 19.47 2.79
C SER A 659 -1.94 19.94 3.93
N SER A 660 -1.52 19.77 5.17
CA SER A 660 -2.10 20.45 6.31
C SER A 660 -1.45 21.83 6.42
N GLY A 661 -2.09 22.83 5.84
CA GLY A 661 -1.82 24.23 6.19
C GLY A 661 -2.32 24.54 7.62
N PRO A 662 -1.76 25.55 8.29
CA PRO A 662 -2.16 25.92 9.64
C PRO A 662 -3.62 26.41 9.68
N PRO A 663 -4.34 26.25 10.80
CA PRO A 663 -5.74 26.67 10.90
C PRO A 663 -5.84 28.20 10.85
N LEU A 664 -6.56 28.68 9.84
CA LEU A 664 -7.01 30.06 9.79
C LEU A 664 -7.95 30.35 10.98
N VAL A 665 -7.54 31.28 11.81
CA VAL A 665 -8.38 31.84 12.87
C VAL A 665 -9.43 32.73 12.20
N THR A 666 -10.67 32.27 12.13
CA THR A 666 -11.80 33.05 11.67
C THR A 666 -12.32 33.90 12.82
N PHE A 667 -12.18 35.18 12.69
CA PHE A 667 -12.91 36.15 13.56
C PHE A 667 -14.38 36.14 13.16
N VAL A 668 -15.22 35.77 14.12
CA VAL A 668 -16.69 35.86 13.96
C VAL A 668 -17.10 37.33 14.22
N TYR A 669 -17.58 37.99 13.17
CA TYR A 669 -18.20 39.32 13.29
C TYR A 669 -19.67 39.11 13.68
N GLN A 670 -20.09 39.57 14.84
CA GLN A 670 -21.49 39.69 15.25
C GLN A 670 -22.05 41.04 14.81
N PRO A 671 -23.13 41.08 14.02
CA PRO A 671 -23.83 42.35 13.73
C PRO A 671 -24.69 42.77 14.92
N PRO A 672 -24.94 44.11 15.10
CA PRO A 672 -25.69 44.61 16.23
C PRO A 672 -27.22 44.39 16.10
N PRO A 673 -27.96 44.39 17.25
CA PRO A 673 -29.31 43.77 17.33
C PRO A 673 -30.47 44.79 17.07
N TRP A 674 -30.49 45.44 15.92
CA TRP A 674 -31.65 46.31 15.59
C TRP A 674 -31.90 46.46 14.09
N VAL A 675 -32.45 45.44 13.48
CA VAL A 675 -33.16 45.54 12.16
C VAL A 675 -34.41 44.67 12.23
N GLN A 676 -35.58 45.29 12.25
CA GLN A 676 -36.89 44.61 12.15
C GLN A 676 -37.22 44.30 10.70
N PRO A 677 -37.87 43.15 10.38
CA PRO A 677 -38.27 42.83 9.02
C PRO A 677 -39.63 43.49 8.68
N THR A 678 -39.70 44.07 7.49
CA THR A 678 -40.93 44.52 6.82
C THR A 678 -41.54 43.39 5.99
N PRO A 679 -42.85 43.25 5.91
CA PRO A 679 -43.51 42.21 5.12
C PRO A 679 -43.50 42.55 3.62
N THR A 680 -43.20 41.53 2.80
CA THR A 680 -43.10 41.63 1.35
C THR A 680 -44.27 40.92 0.61
N PRO A 681 -44.72 41.45 -0.50
CA PRO A 681 -45.83 40.86 -1.26
C PRO A 681 -45.43 39.68 -2.14
N THR A 682 -46.34 38.79 -2.35
CA THR A 682 -46.29 37.55 -3.14
C THR A 682 -46.05 37.78 -4.64
N THR A 683 -44.81 37.75 -5.09
CA THR A 683 -44.43 37.68 -6.50
C THR A 683 -43.24 36.77 -6.71
N VAL A 684 -43.32 35.96 -7.73
CA VAL A 684 -42.20 35.09 -8.16
C VAL A 684 -41.10 35.98 -8.72
N GLU A 685 -39.98 36.14 -8.02
CA GLU A 685 -38.80 36.82 -8.55
C GLU A 685 -37.82 35.80 -9.10
N VAL A 686 -37.48 35.92 -10.40
CA VAL A 686 -36.37 35.19 -11.04
C VAL A 686 -35.19 36.16 -11.10
N LEU A 687 -34.19 35.89 -10.30
CA LEU A 687 -32.93 36.68 -10.26
C LEU A 687 -31.82 35.94 -11.03
N GLU A 688 -31.29 36.56 -12.06
CA GLU A 688 -30.09 36.10 -12.77
C GLU A 688 -28.83 36.69 -12.12
N GLY A 689 -27.96 35.86 -11.61
CA GLY A 689 -26.61 36.24 -11.11
C GLY A 689 -25.90 35.20 -10.27
N PRO A 690 -24.57 35.16 -10.29
CA PRO A 690 -23.80 34.17 -9.54
C PRO A 690 -23.71 34.55 -8.06
N LYS A 691 -24.40 33.80 -7.18
CA LYS A 691 -24.09 33.79 -5.76
C LYS A 691 -23.44 32.47 -5.38
N GLU A 692 -22.31 32.54 -4.69
CA GLU A 692 -21.69 31.36 -4.08
C GLU A 692 -22.64 30.76 -3.03
N PHE A 693 -23.08 29.55 -3.29
CA PHE A 693 -23.90 28.78 -2.35
C PHE A 693 -23.00 27.94 -1.46
N THR A 694 -23.11 28.10 -0.17
CA THR A 694 -22.41 27.25 0.81
C THR A 694 -22.98 25.84 0.76
N VAL A 695 -22.13 24.88 0.48
CA VAL A 695 -22.49 23.46 0.50
C VAL A 695 -22.52 22.97 1.94
N PRO A 696 -23.62 22.38 2.44
CA PRO A 696 -23.73 21.86 3.79
C PRO A 696 -22.58 20.90 4.15
N GLN A 697 -22.06 20.98 5.37
CA GLN A 697 -20.90 20.19 5.77
C GLN A 697 -21.27 18.76 6.16
N GLN A 698 -22.38 18.57 6.86
CA GLN A 698 -22.86 17.26 7.30
C GLN A 698 -24.20 16.95 6.63
N VAL A 699 -24.25 15.83 5.91
CA VAL A 699 -25.45 15.43 5.16
C VAL A 699 -25.61 13.91 5.14
N ASN A 700 -26.87 13.48 5.08
CA ASN A 700 -27.24 12.16 4.63
C ASN A 700 -27.37 12.18 3.11
N LEU A 701 -26.81 11.20 2.43
CA LEU A 701 -26.78 11.21 0.98
C LEU A 701 -27.12 9.85 0.38
N VAL A 702 -27.67 9.91 -0.85
CA VAL A 702 -27.82 8.74 -1.72
C VAL A 702 -27.26 9.11 -3.08
N ASP A 703 -26.30 8.35 -3.55
CA ASP A 703 -25.64 8.59 -4.82
C ASP A 703 -25.27 7.27 -5.51
N ASN A 704 -25.00 7.32 -6.81
CA ASN A 704 -24.60 6.17 -7.61
C ASN A 704 -25.68 5.05 -7.61
N ASP A 705 -25.33 3.83 -7.51
CA ASP A 705 -26.05 2.54 -7.39
C ASP A 705 -26.85 2.48 -6.08
N PRO A 706 -28.09 2.95 -5.90
CA PRO A 706 -28.63 3.62 -4.69
C PRO A 706 -27.86 3.31 -3.43
N HIS A 707 -26.75 4.03 -3.27
CA HIS A 707 -25.82 3.87 -2.16
C HIS A 707 -26.08 4.95 -1.12
N PHE A 708 -26.59 4.53 0.03
CA PHE A 708 -26.90 5.41 1.14
C PHE A 708 -25.70 5.59 2.05
N ILE A 709 -25.40 6.84 2.39
CA ILE A 709 -24.47 7.21 3.47
C ILE A 709 -25.24 8.03 4.49
N ILE A 710 -25.39 7.49 5.69
CA ILE A 710 -26.06 8.11 6.82
C ILE A 710 -25.00 8.59 7.79
N HIS A 711 -24.95 9.89 7.99
CA HIS A 711 -24.09 10.50 8.99
C HIS A 711 -24.80 10.61 10.34
N LEU A 712 -24.20 10.03 11.38
CA LEU A 712 -24.71 10.05 12.76
C LEU A 712 -23.87 11.06 13.58
N PRO A 713 -24.39 12.28 13.84
CA PRO A 713 -23.60 13.36 14.45
C PRO A 713 -23.14 13.06 15.88
N ARG A 714 -24.00 12.45 16.73
CA ARG A 714 -23.68 12.15 18.14
C ARG A 714 -22.56 11.11 18.27
N SER A 715 -22.62 10.08 17.46
CA SER A 715 -21.61 9.02 17.43
C SER A 715 -20.42 9.35 16.52
N ASN A 716 -20.49 10.44 15.76
CA ASN A 716 -19.51 10.85 14.75
C ASN A 716 -19.12 9.68 13.81
N MET A 717 -20.16 8.98 13.32
CA MET A 717 -20.01 7.81 12.47
C MET A 717 -20.78 7.95 11.17
N ASP A 718 -20.19 7.45 10.09
CA ASP A 718 -20.87 7.27 8.81
C ASP A 718 -21.24 5.79 8.65
N ILE A 719 -22.49 5.52 8.31
CA ILE A 719 -23.02 4.19 8.04
C ILE A 719 -23.52 4.10 6.62
N CYS A 720 -23.18 3.03 5.93
CA CYS A 720 -23.48 2.85 4.52
C CYS A 720 -24.27 1.57 4.26
N PHE A 721 -25.17 1.61 3.28
CA PHE A 721 -25.87 0.45 2.75
C PHE A 721 -26.37 0.71 1.32
N ASN A 722 -26.60 -0.35 0.56
CA ASN A 722 -27.17 -0.28 -0.79
C ASN A 722 -28.60 -0.82 -0.77
N ILE A 723 -29.45 -0.28 -1.63
CA ILE A 723 -30.78 -0.84 -1.89
C ILE A 723 -30.86 -1.34 -3.32
N ASP A 724 -30.93 -2.64 -3.48
CA ASP A 724 -31.16 -3.29 -4.78
C ASP A 724 -32.66 -3.41 -5.05
N SER A 725 -33.19 -2.49 -5.89
CA SER A 725 -34.59 -2.48 -6.26
C SER A 725 -34.74 -2.44 -7.79
N LYS A 726 -35.97 -2.56 -8.31
CA LYS A 726 -36.22 -2.65 -9.75
C LYS A 726 -36.31 -1.26 -10.42
N PRO A 727 -35.91 -1.12 -11.69
CA PRO A 727 -36.20 0.09 -12.45
C PRO A 727 -37.72 0.39 -12.47
N GLY A 728 -38.05 1.67 -12.33
CA GLY A 728 -39.44 2.12 -12.23
C GLY A 728 -40.00 2.22 -10.80
N HIS A 729 -39.40 1.53 -9.82
CA HIS A 729 -39.80 1.69 -8.40
C HIS A 729 -39.51 3.10 -7.92
N VAL A 730 -40.40 3.64 -7.10
CA VAL A 730 -40.26 4.93 -6.42
C VAL A 730 -39.97 4.66 -4.96
N LEU A 731 -38.80 5.08 -4.47
CA LEU A 731 -38.38 4.89 -3.08
C LEU A 731 -38.69 6.17 -2.28
N ASN A 732 -39.34 6.03 -1.14
CA ASN A 732 -39.53 7.13 -0.22
C ASN A 732 -38.23 7.36 0.58
N LEU A 733 -37.63 8.53 0.39
CA LEU A 733 -36.38 8.94 1.05
C LEU A 733 -36.67 9.70 2.35
N LEU A 734 -37.69 10.57 2.32
CA LEU A 734 -38.15 11.35 3.45
C LEU A 734 -39.65 11.58 3.34
N SER A 735 -40.37 11.42 4.45
CA SER A 735 -41.79 11.72 4.57
C SER A 735 -42.04 12.29 5.94
N ASP A 736 -42.48 13.55 6.01
CA ASP A 736 -42.83 14.24 7.25
C ASP A 736 -44.25 14.75 7.13
N SER A 737 -45.21 13.99 7.65
CA SER A 737 -46.63 14.35 7.60
C SER A 737 -46.96 15.55 8.50
N GLY A 738 -46.12 15.86 9.51
CA GLY A 738 -46.34 17.02 10.40
C GLY A 738 -45.98 18.35 9.76
N THR A 739 -44.96 18.39 8.91
CA THR A 739 -44.57 19.55 8.11
C THR A 739 -45.16 19.53 6.69
N GLY A 740 -45.74 18.41 6.26
CA GLY A 740 -46.30 18.22 4.93
C GLY A 740 -45.23 18.08 3.84
N VAL A 741 -44.01 17.64 4.15
CA VAL A 741 -42.91 17.47 3.18
C VAL A 741 -42.71 15.99 2.86
N THR A 742 -42.65 15.64 1.57
CA THR A 742 -42.18 14.31 1.14
C THR A 742 -41.16 14.42 0.03
N VAL A 743 -40.17 13.52 0.04
CA VAL A 743 -39.10 13.40 -0.93
C VAL A 743 -38.98 11.96 -1.40
N ASN A 744 -39.21 11.74 -2.70
CA ASN A 744 -39.23 10.42 -3.32
C ASN A 744 -38.29 10.37 -4.51
N GLY A 745 -37.67 9.19 -4.72
CA GLY A 745 -36.76 8.97 -5.85
C GLY A 745 -37.20 7.81 -6.73
N GLN A 746 -37.36 8.05 -8.05
CA GLN A 746 -37.67 7.00 -9.02
C GLN A 746 -36.40 6.42 -9.62
N LEU A 747 -36.34 5.09 -9.62
CA LEU A 747 -35.19 4.34 -10.13
C LEU A 747 -35.25 4.12 -11.64
N ILE A 748 -34.11 4.28 -12.29
CA ILE A 748 -33.88 3.91 -13.71
C ILE A 748 -32.85 2.80 -13.79
N GLY A 749 -32.90 1.99 -14.85
CA GLY A 749 -31.94 0.91 -15.10
C GLY A 749 -30.78 1.32 -15.98
N SER A 750 -29.61 0.70 -15.82
CA SER A 750 -28.49 0.81 -16.75
C SER A 750 -28.86 0.21 -18.12
N LYS A 751 -28.40 0.81 -19.22
CA LYS A 751 -28.59 0.29 -20.58
C LYS A 751 -27.77 -0.98 -20.88
N LYS A 752 -26.85 -1.39 -19.99
CA LYS A 752 -26.11 -2.65 -20.09
C LYS A 752 -26.75 -3.72 -19.20
N VAL A 753 -26.43 -4.99 -19.49
CA VAL A 753 -26.99 -6.20 -18.85
C VAL A 753 -26.78 -6.29 -17.32
N ASN A 754 -26.03 -5.37 -16.71
CA ASN A 754 -25.85 -5.31 -15.27
C ASN A 754 -27.13 -4.76 -14.59
N LYS A 755 -27.66 -5.52 -13.63
CA LYS A 755 -28.90 -5.22 -12.88
C LYS A 755 -28.82 -4.01 -11.94
N ARG A 756 -27.97 -3.03 -12.21
CA ARG A 756 -27.82 -1.84 -11.36
C ARG A 756 -28.86 -0.80 -11.67
N THR A 757 -29.39 -0.15 -10.64
CA THR A 757 -30.36 0.93 -10.72
C THR A 757 -29.79 2.24 -10.20
N TYR A 758 -30.31 3.35 -10.65
CA TYR A 758 -29.91 4.71 -10.31
C TYR A 758 -31.13 5.60 -10.18
N PHE A 759 -31.04 6.71 -9.45
CA PHE A 759 -32.12 7.69 -9.48
C PHE A 759 -32.10 8.46 -10.79
N GLY A 760 -33.22 8.39 -11.52
CA GLY A 760 -33.48 9.17 -12.75
C GLY A 760 -34.31 10.41 -12.52
N THR A 761 -35.17 10.38 -11.49
CA THR A 761 -36.08 11.47 -11.13
C THR A 761 -36.21 11.54 -9.59
N ILE A 762 -36.16 12.74 -9.05
CA ILE A 762 -36.44 13.07 -7.64
C ILE A 762 -37.64 13.97 -7.58
N GLY A 763 -38.66 13.61 -6.82
CA GLY A 763 -39.83 14.43 -6.54
C GLY A 763 -39.81 14.95 -5.11
N ILE A 764 -39.98 16.24 -4.93
CA ILE A 764 -40.17 16.93 -3.65
C ILE A 764 -41.57 17.54 -3.66
N TYR A 765 -42.39 17.16 -2.69
CA TYR A 765 -43.75 17.65 -2.58
C TYR A 765 -43.97 18.32 -1.23
N TYR A 766 -44.49 19.55 -1.24
CA TYR A 766 -44.87 20.33 -0.08
C TYR A 766 -46.38 20.52 -0.05
N GLN A 767 -47.05 19.79 0.82
CA GLN A 767 -48.52 19.66 0.86
C GLN A 767 -49.22 20.95 1.23
N PRO A 768 -48.78 21.79 2.22
CA PRO A 768 -49.52 22.96 2.64
C PRO A 768 -49.84 23.93 1.51
N ASP A 769 -48.92 24.13 0.58
CA ASP A 769 -49.10 25.04 -0.56
C ASP A 769 -49.34 24.30 -1.89
N GLY A 770 -49.44 22.96 -1.87
CA GLY A 770 -49.64 22.14 -3.05
C GLY A 770 -48.49 22.19 -4.06
N ILE A 771 -47.29 22.58 -3.62
CA ILE A 771 -46.12 22.77 -4.49
C ILE A 771 -45.42 21.44 -4.72
N SER A 772 -45.15 21.15 -5.99
CA SER A 772 -44.39 19.98 -6.43
C SER A 772 -43.15 20.43 -7.22
N VAL A 773 -41.97 19.92 -6.82
CA VAL A 773 -40.71 20.11 -7.55
C VAL A 773 -40.21 18.76 -8.05
N ILE A 774 -40.14 18.57 -9.34
CA ILE A 774 -39.68 17.36 -9.99
C ILE A 774 -38.32 17.67 -10.65
N VAL A 775 -37.27 17.00 -10.19
CA VAL A 775 -35.91 17.08 -10.75
C VAL A 775 -35.63 15.80 -11.51
N SER A 776 -35.43 15.89 -12.81
CA SER A 776 -35.07 14.79 -13.70
C SER A 776 -33.68 14.99 -14.31
N THR A 777 -33.13 13.98 -14.94
CA THR A 777 -31.86 14.10 -15.71
C THR A 777 -31.95 15.09 -16.85
N ASP A 778 -33.16 15.36 -17.35
CA ASP A 778 -33.44 16.25 -18.50
C ASP A 778 -33.71 17.69 -18.09
N GLY A 779 -34.29 17.93 -16.91
CA GLY A 779 -34.66 19.26 -16.43
C GLY A 779 -35.34 19.27 -15.07
N ILE A 780 -35.77 20.47 -14.66
CA ILE A 780 -36.42 20.74 -13.38
C ILE A 780 -37.78 21.34 -13.67
N THR A 781 -38.83 20.79 -13.06
CA THR A 781 -40.20 21.31 -13.19
C THR A 781 -40.73 21.63 -11.79
N MET A 782 -41.29 22.82 -11.63
CA MET A 782 -42.00 23.25 -10.42
C MET A 782 -43.46 23.52 -10.78
N THR A 783 -44.39 22.98 -9.99
CA THR A 783 -45.84 23.19 -10.14
C THR A 783 -46.42 23.66 -8.80
N ASP A 784 -47.18 24.75 -8.81
CA ASP A 784 -47.88 25.31 -7.64
C ASP A 784 -49.36 25.02 -7.61
N GLY A 785 -49.80 24.01 -8.39
CA GLY A 785 -51.22 23.68 -8.59
C GLY A 785 -51.96 24.55 -9.63
N ARG A 786 -51.42 25.71 -10.01
CA ARG A 786 -51.98 26.63 -11.04
C ARG A 786 -51.01 26.85 -12.20
N ASN A 787 -49.73 27.01 -11.89
CA ASN A 787 -48.71 27.33 -12.88
C ASN A 787 -47.67 26.20 -12.92
N ASN A 788 -47.06 26.02 -14.09
CA ASN A 788 -46.02 25.05 -14.31
C ASN A 788 -44.77 25.77 -14.86
N HIS A 789 -43.71 25.80 -14.06
CA HIS A 789 -42.43 26.39 -14.44
C HIS A 789 -41.42 25.31 -14.76
N SER A 790 -40.81 25.34 -15.93
CA SER A 790 -39.83 24.36 -16.38
C SER A 790 -38.50 25.04 -16.65
N PHE A 791 -37.41 24.40 -16.12
CA PHE A 791 -36.03 24.89 -16.26
C PHE A 791 -35.16 23.79 -16.83
N THR A 792 -34.16 24.20 -17.59
CA THR A 792 -33.14 23.27 -18.07
C THR A 792 -31.92 23.32 -17.19
N TRP A 793 -31.15 22.25 -17.14
CA TRP A 793 -29.86 22.21 -16.47
C TRP A 793 -28.82 23.21 -17.04
N GLY A 794 -29.11 23.76 -18.25
CA GLY A 794 -28.26 24.77 -18.88
C GLY A 794 -28.38 26.19 -18.34
N SER A 795 -29.33 26.44 -17.41
CA SER A 795 -29.61 27.75 -16.81
C SER A 795 -29.09 27.85 -15.37
N THR A 796 -28.78 29.06 -14.95
CA THR A 796 -28.59 29.40 -13.52
C THR A 796 -29.75 30.29 -13.14
N ALA A 797 -30.55 29.89 -12.14
CA ALA A 797 -31.75 30.60 -11.72
C ALA A 797 -31.99 30.47 -10.22
N GLU A 798 -32.60 31.48 -9.64
CA GLU A 798 -33.12 31.42 -8.26
C GLU A 798 -34.61 31.77 -8.31
N ILE A 799 -35.42 30.91 -7.73
CA ILE A 799 -36.89 31.03 -7.68
C ILE A 799 -37.28 31.11 -6.21
N ARG A 800 -38.14 32.08 -5.90
CA ARG A 800 -38.71 32.24 -4.54
C ARG A 800 -40.20 32.33 -4.67
N GLN A 801 -40.92 31.45 -3.99
CA GLN A 801 -42.37 31.44 -3.94
C GLN A 801 -42.87 30.83 -2.63
N ASP A 802 -43.75 31.49 -1.91
CA ASP A 802 -44.52 30.98 -0.77
C ASP A 802 -43.75 29.94 0.12
N GLY A 803 -42.68 30.43 0.78
CA GLY A 803 -41.89 29.58 1.67
C GLY A 803 -40.91 28.62 0.97
N ILE A 804 -40.95 28.52 -0.36
CA ILE A 804 -39.98 27.68 -1.13
C ILE A 804 -38.98 28.55 -1.88
N ARG A 805 -37.69 28.16 -1.77
CA ARG A 805 -36.60 28.72 -2.55
C ARG A 805 -35.94 27.61 -3.36
N ILE A 806 -35.83 27.79 -4.66
CA ILE A 806 -35.14 26.85 -5.55
C ILE A 806 -33.97 27.57 -6.21
N SER A 807 -32.77 27.08 -5.98
CA SER A 807 -31.56 27.63 -6.59
C SER A 807 -30.96 26.60 -7.54
N ILE A 808 -30.90 26.93 -8.82
CA ILE A 808 -30.40 26.09 -9.91
C ILE A 808 -29.01 26.57 -10.31
N VAL A 809 -28.03 25.68 -10.27
CA VAL A 809 -26.65 25.95 -10.70
C VAL A 809 -26.41 25.22 -12.02
N LYS A 810 -26.03 25.95 -13.06
CA LYS A 810 -25.83 25.45 -14.42
C LYS A 810 -25.00 24.16 -14.47
N ASN A 811 -25.56 23.10 -15.06
CA ASN A 811 -24.97 21.77 -15.24
C ASN A 811 -24.40 21.15 -13.94
N SER A 812 -24.99 21.45 -12.80
CA SER A 812 -24.42 21.12 -11.50
C SER A 812 -25.46 20.54 -10.53
N ASN A 813 -26.14 21.39 -9.81
CA ASN A 813 -27.05 21.00 -8.75
C ASN A 813 -28.25 21.91 -8.67
N VAL A 814 -29.27 21.42 -7.99
CA VAL A 814 -30.46 22.18 -7.58
C VAL A 814 -30.56 22.09 -6.07
N ILE A 815 -30.74 23.23 -5.41
CA ILE A 815 -30.97 23.33 -3.97
C ILE A 815 -32.40 23.82 -3.76
N ILE A 816 -33.17 23.02 -3.06
CA ILE A 816 -34.58 23.33 -2.71
C ILE A 816 -34.62 23.57 -1.18
N THR A 817 -35.06 24.73 -0.77
CA THR A 817 -35.22 25.09 0.64
C THR A 817 -36.70 25.38 0.93
N ILE A 818 -37.28 24.70 1.90
CA ILE A 818 -38.68 24.81 2.32
C ILE A 818 -38.72 25.45 3.69
N ASN A 819 -39.49 26.55 3.84
CA ASN A 819 -39.68 27.32 5.07
C ASN A 819 -38.38 27.68 5.80
N ASN A 820 -37.29 27.86 5.11
CA ASN A 820 -35.93 28.06 5.63
C ASN A 820 -35.46 27.01 6.68
N SER A 821 -36.19 25.92 6.84
CA SER A 821 -35.96 24.86 7.84
C SER A 821 -35.54 23.53 7.23
N THR A 822 -36.01 23.22 6.04
CA THR A 822 -35.71 21.96 5.36
C THR A 822 -35.03 22.23 4.03
N GLN A 823 -33.83 21.68 3.83
CA GLN A 823 -33.07 21.83 2.59
C GLN A 823 -32.83 20.48 1.95
N VAL A 824 -32.97 20.39 0.63
CA VAL A 824 -32.65 19.21 -0.20
C VAL A 824 -31.79 19.67 -1.38
N MET A 825 -30.65 19.02 -1.58
CA MET A 825 -29.78 19.25 -2.74
C MET A 825 -29.83 18.04 -3.66
N VAL A 826 -30.06 18.27 -4.95
CA VAL A 826 -30.02 17.25 -6.01
C VAL A 826 -28.87 17.57 -6.96
N LEU A 827 -27.98 16.60 -7.18
CA LEU A 827 -26.80 16.69 -8.02
C LEU A 827 -27.01 15.93 -9.32
N LEU A 828 -26.69 16.54 -10.47
CA LEU A 828 -26.72 15.87 -11.77
C LEU A 828 -25.36 15.26 -12.10
N HIS A 829 -25.33 13.94 -12.29
CA HIS A 829 -24.18 13.22 -12.83
C HIS A 829 -24.34 12.98 -14.33
N ARG A 830 -23.54 13.68 -15.13
CA ARG A 830 -23.49 13.45 -16.58
C ARG A 830 -22.40 12.44 -16.92
N VAL A 831 -22.75 11.45 -17.72
CA VAL A 831 -21.92 10.30 -18.05
C VAL A 831 -21.20 10.54 -19.39
N TRP A 832 -19.87 10.47 -19.39
CA TRP A 832 -19.05 10.53 -20.61
C TRP A 832 -19.00 9.17 -21.32
N LYS A 833 -18.62 9.14 -22.59
CA LYS A 833 -18.68 7.94 -23.47
C LYS A 833 -18.01 6.67 -22.90
N LYS A 834 -16.96 6.79 -22.07
CA LYS A 834 -16.24 5.66 -21.46
C LYS A 834 -16.68 5.36 -20.01
N HIS A 835 -17.67 6.04 -19.47
CA HIS A 835 -18.13 5.81 -18.10
C HIS A 835 -18.79 4.42 -17.95
N PRO A 836 -18.52 3.68 -16.86
CA PRO A 836 -19.13 2.35 -16.64
C PRO A 836 -20.66 2.39 -16.58
N VAL A 837 -21.23 3.46 -16.03
CA VAL A 837 -22.66 3.75 -16.04
C VAL A 837 -23.01 4.45 -17.37
N ASN A 838 -23.94 3.91 -18.13
CA ASN A 838 -24.27 4.44 -19.48
C ASN A 838 -25.53 5.30 -19.49
N VAL A 839 -25.97 5.81 -18.37
CA VAL A 839 -27.14 6.67 -18.20
C VAL A 839 -26.80 7.81 -17.25
N ASP A 840 -27.21 9.03 -17.56
CA ASP A 840 -27.15 10.13 -16.61
C ASP A 840 -28.04 9.82 -15.43
N PHE A 841 -27.65 10.23 -14.22
CA PHE A 841 -28.34 9.92 -12.98
C PHE A 841 -28.25 11.06 -11.96
N LEU A 842 -29.03 10.98 -10.91
CA LEU A 842 -29.12 11.98 -9.85
C LEU A 842 -28.59 11.45 -8.53
N GLY A 843 -27.84 12.29 -7.81
CA GLY A 843 -27.52 12.10 -6.40
C GLY A 843 -28.34 13.06 -5.54
N ILE A 844 -28.74 12.63 -4.34
CA ILE A 844 -29.51 13.45 -3.40
C ILE A 844 -28.76 13.59 -2.08
N TYR A 845 -28.81 14.81 -1.50
CA TYR A 845 -28.11 15.20 -0.30
C TYR A 845 -29.04 15.96 0.62
N ILE A 846 -29.22 15.48 1.84
CA ILE A 846 -30.14 16.03 2.83
C ILE A 846 -29.32 16.42 4.07
N PRO A 847 -29.20 17.73 4.42
CA PRO A 847 -28.47 18.20 5.60
C PRO A 847 -29.04 17.64 6.91
N ASN A 848 -28.15 17.36 7.85
CA ASN A 848 -28.53 16.87 9.18
C ASN A 848 -29.11 17.99 10.06
N GLU A 849 -28.86 19.27 9.68
CA GLU A 849 -29.34 20.46 10.38
C GLU A 849 -30.82 20.76 10.07
N ASN A 850 -31.42 20.04 9.12
CA ASN A 850 -32.84 20.19 8.79
C ASN A 850 -33.74 19.94 10.01
N GLN A 851 -34.77 20.77 10.15
CA GLN A 851 -35.76 20.62 11.23
C GLN A 851 -37.00 19.89 10.72
N TYR A 852 -37.38 18.85 11.41
CA TYR A 852 -38.55 18.02 11.08
C TYR A 852 -39.49 17.90 12.25
N SER A 853 -40.72 17.48 11.96
CA SER A 853 -41.67 17.10 13.01
C SER A 853 -41.31 15.74 13.64
N PRO A 854 -41.87 15.37 14.80
CA PRO A 854 -41.70 14.03 15.37
C PRO A 854 -42.28 12.88 14.49
N LEU A 855 -43.02 13.22 13.44
CA LEU A 855 -43.65 12.26 12.52
C LEU A 855 -42.81 12.01 11.26
N VAL A 856 -41.57 12.50 11.21
CA VAL A 856 -40.69 12.28 10.05
C VAL A 856 -40.24 10.82 10.00
N HIS A 857 -40.31 10.26 8.79
CA HIS A 857 -39.85 8.92 8.47
C HIS A 857 -39.30 8.83 7.03
N GLY A 858 -39.03 7.65 6.51
CA GLY A 858 -38.46 7.40 5.18
C GLY A 858 -37.07 6.79 5.30
N LEU A 859 -36.46 6.38 4.18
CA LEU A 859 -35.14 5.72 4.16
C LEU A 859 -34.03 6.59 4.75
N ILE A 860 -34.10 7.91 4.64
CA ILE A 860 -33.19 8.88 5.25
C ILE A 860 -33.86 9.56 6.45
N GLY A 861 -35.14 9.93 6.35
CA GLY A 861 -35.82 10.72 7.36
C GLY A 861 -35.89 10.06 8.75
N GLN A 862 -35.96 8.74 8.83
CA GLN A 862 -35.93 7.98 10.10
C GLN A 862 -34.66 8.23 10.95
N PHE A 863 -33.61 8.78 10.37
CA PHE A 863 -32.35 9.08 11.06
C PHE A 863 -32.26 10.55 11.52
N SER A 864 -33.30 11.35 11.38
CA SER A 864 -33.42 12.69 11.97
C SER A 864 -33.34 12.63 13.50
N SER A 865 -33.86 11.58 14.09
CA SER A 865 -33.60 11.18 15.47
C SER A 865 -32.54 10.08 15.45
N GLU A 866 -31.28 10.45 15.77
CA GLU A 866 -30.16 9.52 15.72
C GLU A 866 -30.41 8.32 16.65
N PRO A 867 -30.39 7.07 16.13
CA PRO A 867 -30.48 5.88 16.95
C PRO A 867 -29.21 5.69 17.77
N GLU A 868 -29.35 5.04 18.92
CA GLU A 868 -28.19 4.63 19.70
C GLU A 868 -27.45 3.50 18.97
N VAL A 869 -26.16 3.70 18.70
CA VAL A 869 -25.32 2.77 17.96
C VAL A 869 -24.06 2.46 18.75
N SER A 870 -23.83 1.19 19.00
CA SER A 870 -22.62 0.66 19.64
C SER A 870 -21.83 -0.23 18.69
N LEU A 871 -20.50 -0.05 18.65
CA LEU A 871 -19.60 -0.88 17.87
C LEU A 871 -18.64 -1.62 18.79
N TYR A 872 -18.62 -2.93 18.71
CA TYR A 872 -17.71 -3.78 19.47
C TYR A 872 -17.16 -4.91 18.60
N ASP A 873 -16.21 -5.68 19.11
CA ASP A 873 -15.50 -6.73 18.37
C ASP A 873 -14.84 -6.25 17.06
N ILE A 874 -14.32 -5.02 17.06
CA ILE A 874 -13.68 -4.46 15.88
C ILE A 874 -12.40 -5.23 15.55
N HIS A 875 -12.40 -5.95 14.45
CA HIS A 875 -11.28 -6.77 14.00
C HIS A 875 -11.06 -6.60 12.49
N LYS A 876 -9.96 -7.11 11.97
CA LYS A 876 -9.77 -7.20 10.52
C LYS A 876 -10.68 -8.28 9.97
N GLY A 877 -11.47 -7.94 8.96
CA GLY A 877 -12.39 -8.85 8.28
C GLY A 877 -11.69 -9.90 7.42
N ALA A 878 -12.49 -10.64 6.67
CA ALA A 878 -12.00 -11.58 5.66
C ALA A 878 -11.14 -10.84 4.60
N ASP A 879 -11.46 -9.59 4.31
CA ASP A 879 -10.61 -8.65 3.60
C ASP A 879 -9.77 -7.86 4.63
N PRO A 880 -8.45 -8.04 4.68
CA PRO A 880 -7.61 -7.39 5.71
C PRO A 880 -7.51 -5.87 5.58
N LEU A 881 -7.92 -5.31 4.44
CA LEU A 881 -8.05 -3.86 4.25
C LEU A 881 -9.33 -3.32 4.87
N LYS A 882 -10.32 -4.18 5.16
CA LYS A 882 -11.60 -3.81 5.75
C LYS A 882 -11.71 -4.35 7.17
N LYS A 883 -12.01 -3.46 8.10
CA LYS A 883 -12.37 -3.85 9.46
C LYS A 883 -13.79 -4.40 9.46
N GLU A 884 -14.01 -5.47 10.19
CA GLU A 884 -15.33 -5.97 10.56
C GLU A 884 -15.60 -5.65 12.02
N ALA A 885 -16.84 -5.43 12.34
CA ALA A 885 -17.30 -5.17 13.70
C ALA A 885 -18.70 -5.71 13.88
N THR A 886 -19.10 -5.91 15.13
CA THR A 886 -20.51 -6.09 15.48
C THR A 886 -21.07 -4.71 15.83
N MET A 887 -22.09 -4.30 15.10
CA MET A 887 -22.88 -3.10 15.36
C MET A 887 -24.15 -3.51 16.08
N GLU A 888 -24.42 -2.89 17.20
CA GLU A 888 -25.70 -3.00 17.90
C GLU A 888 -26.48 -1.70 17.69
N VAL A 889 -27.66 -1.81 17.09
CA VAL A 889 -28.53 -0.69 16.75
C VAL A 889 -30.00 -1.14 16.78
N LYS A 890 -30.88 -0.37 17.37
CA LYS A 890 -32.32 -0.68 17.46
C LYS A 890 -32.60 -2.11 17.96
N GLY A 891 -31.78 -2.63 18.89
CA GLY A 891 -31.88 -3.99 19.41
C GLY A 891 -31.36 -5.10 18.47
N ASN A 892 -30.85 -4.76 17.28
CA ASN A 892 -30.28 -5.71 16.32
C ASN A 892 -28.74 -5.74 16.43
N LYS A 893 -28.17 -6.95 16.27
CA LYS A 893 -26.72 -7.16 16.18
C LYS A 893 -26.34 -7.45 14.73
N LEU A 894 -25.64 -6.51 14.09
CA LEU A 894 -25.31 -6.55 12.68
C LEU A 894 -23.81 -6.72 12.50
N LEU A 895 -23.40 -7.64 11.62
CA LEU A 895 -22.03 -7.70 11.19
C LEU A 895 -21.79 -6.61 10.13
N VAL A 896 -20.89 -5.67 10.42
CA VAL A 896 -20.59 -4.55 9.55
C VAL A 896 -19.13 -4.56 9.11
N THR A 897 -18.89 -4.05 7.89
CA THR A 897 -17.56 -3.99 7.31
C THR A 897 -17.19 -2.52 7.07
N ARG A 898 -16.04 -2.06 7.55
CA ARG A 898 -15.60 -0.69 7.30
C ARG A 898 -14.98 -0.57 5.91
N GLY A 899 -15.57 0.32 5.10
CA GLY A 899 -15.11 0.64 3.76
C GLY A 899 -15.10 2.15 3.51
N TRP A 900 -14.84 2.55 2.28
CA TRP A 900 -14.95 3.93 1.85
C TRP A 900 -15.92 4.03 0.66
N GLN A 901 -16.60 5.17 0.58
CA GLN A 901 -17.55 5.51 -0.49
C GLN A 901 -17.28 6.92 -0.98
N LYS A 902 -17.86 7.29 -2.12
CA LYS A 902 -17.65 8.58 -2.76
C LYS A 902 -18.77 9.56 -2.46
N ASP A 903 -18.39 10.75 -2.04
CA ASP A 903 -19.24 11.94 -1.95
C ASP A 903 -18.83 12.93 -3.05
N TYR A 904 -19.74 13.25 -3.95
CA TYR A 904 -19.47 14.10 -5.12
C TYR A 904 -19.88 15.56 -4.95
N ARG A 905 -20.28 16.01 -3.76
CA ARG A 905 -20.69 17.41 -3.51
C ARG A 905 -19.61 18.43 -3.84
N ARG A 906 -18.37 18.16 -3.46
CA ARG A 906 -17.22 19.06 -3.61
C ARG A 906 -16.39 18.78 -4.87
N ASP A 907 -16.15 17.54 -5.17
CA ASP A 907 -15.44 17.10 -6.38
C ASP A 907 -16.35 16.21 -7.21
N LYS A 908 -17.01 16.83 -8.22
CA LYS A 908 -17.99 16.15 -9.09
C LYS A 908 -17.35 15.12 -10.03
N LYS A 909 -16.06 15.21 -10.27
CA LYS A 909 -15.37 14.34 -11.22
C LYS A 909 -14.76 13.12 -10.51
N ARG A 910 -14.17 13.29 -9.32
CA ARG A 910 -13.43 12.25 -8.60
C ARG A 910 -14.12 11.79 -7.32
N GLY A 911 -14.96 12.63 -6.73
CA GLY A 911 -15.59 12.42 -5.43
C GLY A 911 -14.58 12.42 -4.26
N SER A 912 -15.04 12.88 -3.09
CA SER A 912 -14.29 12.78 -1.83
C SER A 912 -14.56 11.44 -1.17
N ASN A 913 -13.54 10.82 -0.56
CA ASN A 913 -13.74 9.55 0.14
C ASN A 913 -14.41 9.77 1.50
N VAL A 914 -15.51 9.06 1.75
CA VAL A 914 -16.18 8.96 3.05
C VAL A 914 -15.97 7.54 3.59
N TYR A 915 -15.43 7.43 4.79
CA TYR A 915 -15.22 6.14 5.46
C TYR A 915 -16.42 5.78 6.31
N CYS A 916 -17.15 4.73 5.94
CA CYS A 916 -18.36 4.30 6.61
C CYS A 916 -18.33 2.83 7.04
N TRP A 917 -19.21 2.47 7.99
CA TRP A 917 -19.51 1.10 8.33
C TRP A 917 -20.62 0.59 7.41
N PHE A 918 -20.29 -0.38 6.57
CA PHE A 918 -21.18 -0.91 5.55
C PHE A 918 -22.04 -2.02 6.12
N ILE A 919 -23.36 -1.84 6.02
CA ILE A 919 -24.38 -2.83 6.36
C ILE A 919 -24.79 -3.56 5.09
N HIS A 920 -24.66 -4.86 5.12
CA HIS A 920 -25.09 -5.74 4.03
C HIS A 920 -26.62 -5.98 4.07
N ASN A 921 -27.16 -6.67 3.08
CA ASN A 921 -28.57 -7.03 3.00
C ASN A 921 -29.55 -5.84 2.96
N SER A 922 -29.25 -4.83 2.13
CA SER A 922 -30.12 -3.67 1.89
C SER A 922 -30.51 -2.90 3.16
N GLY A 923 -29.57 -2.79 4.12
CA GLY A 923 -29.79 -2.04 5.36
C GLY A 923 -30.70 -2.74 6.38
N LYS A 924 -31.04 -4.00 6.18
CA LYS A 924 -31.92 -4.76 7.09
C LYS A 924 -31.39 -4.75 8.54
N GLY A 925 -32.23 -4.39 9.49
CA GLY A 925 -31.92 -4.28 10.91
C GLY A 925 -31.35 -2.92 11.32
N PHE A 926 -30.96 -2.06 10.37
CA PHE A 926 -30.58 -0.67 10.57
C PHE A 926 -31.74 0.28 10.21
N ILE A 927 -32.37 0.06 9.04
CA ILE A 927 -33.65 0.70 8.70
C ILE A 927 -34.81 -0.01 9.43
N ASP A 928 -35.88 0.72 9.66
CA ASP A 928 -37.11 0.13 10.22
C ASP A 928 -37.78 -0.77 9.20
N GLY A 929 -37.96 -2.03 9.53
CA GLY A 929 -38.54 -3.02 8.65
C GLY A 929 -37.67 -3.42 7.47
N HIS A 930 -38.29 -3.60 6.28
CA HIS A 930 -37.62 -4.00 5.05
C HIS A 930 -37.75 -2.91 4.01
N TYR A 931 -36.76 -2.71 3.15
CA TYR A 931 -36.74 -1.62 2.14
C TYR A 931 -37.95 -1.63 1.19
N SER A 932 -38.58 -2.78 0.95
CA SER A 932 -39.78 -2.87 0.11
C SER A 932 -40.99 -2.10 0.68
N GLN A 933 -41.03 -1.83 1.98
CA GLN A 933 -42.07 -1.02 2.63
C GLN A 933 -41.93 0.46 2.33
N TYR A 934 -40.80 0.87 1.79
CA TYR A 934 -40.51 2.25 1.36
C TYR A 934 -40.80 2.46 -0.13
N ILE A 935 -41.36 1.47 -0.85
CA ILE A 935 -41.78 1.63 -2.23
C ILE A 935 -43.16 2.30 -2.24
N VAL A 936 -43.25 3.49 -2.83
CA VAL A 936 -44.47 4.28 -2.90
C VAL A 936 -45.03 4.32 -4.32
N PRO A 937 -46.32 4.59 -4.51
CA PRO A 937 -46.95 4.56 -5.83
C PRO A 937 -46.44 5.61 -6.82
N ASN A 938 -46.15 6.83 -6.34
CA ASN A 938 -45.69 7.96 -7.21
C ASN A 938 -44.77 8.92 -6.43
N LEU A 939 -44.24 9.91 -7.16
CA LEU A 939 -43.27 10.87 -6.63
C LEU A 939 -43.82 11.86 -5.60
N SER A 940 -45.16 12.03 -5.48
CA SER A 940 -45.78 12.89 -4.47
C SER A 940 -46.43 12.11 -3.29
N SER A 941 -46.32 10.80 -3.29
CA SER A 941 -46.92 9.96 -2.23
C SER A 941 -46.18 10.11 -0.90
N PHE A 942 -46.93 10.30 0.18
CA PHE A 942 -46.39 10.14 1.54
C PHE A 942 -46.25 8.65 1.88
N LEU A 943 -45.31 8.37 2.76
CA LEU A 943 -45.13 7.02 3.31
C LEU A 943 -46.23 6.73 4.33
N HIS A 944 -46.94 5.64 4.15
CA HIS A 944 -47.82 5.08 5.13
C HIS A 944 -47.17 3.82 5.71
N MET A 945 -46.57 3.94 6.87
CA MET A 945 -46.13 2.75 7.63
C MET A 945 -47.34 2.20 8.41
N PRO A 946 -47.59 0.88 8.41
CA PRO A 946 -48.68 0.28 9.13
C PRO A 946 -48.49 0.37 10.65
#